data_d8aaae3ef4480aeef533c948b2f374f7
#
_entry.id   d8aaae3ef4480aeef533c948b2f374f7
#
_cell.length_a   1.000
_cell.length_b   1.000
_cell.length_c   1.000
_cell.angle_alpha   90.00
_cell.angle_beta   90.00
_cell.angle_gamma   90.00
#
_symmetry.space_group_name_H-M   'P 1'
#
loop_
_entity.id
_entity.type
_entity.pdbx_description
1 polymer ?
#
loop_
_entity_poly.entity_id
_entity_poly.type
_entity_poly.pdbx_seq_one_letter_code
_entity_poly.pdbx_strand_id
1 'polypeptide(L)'
;MMKGLPFRLEIIEGATEWIVRCSSECGEASIRVPPPYAERELEATLARVEASLTKSYSPVVTRGTATPERSVREFGKRLTEAVIRDTISLQLDRCINRSRTQNRSLRILLRTDGPHVGRIPWEYLVDPSRKDYLALRVPVVRDLRLMDPVPPLRLTLPLRVLGISARPSDLPPLEEKRERDRIAHALQRNSSDSVDVHWLPGDRWQDLAQALRSGKWHVLHCVCHGGFDEDLNAGYIQLSGDDGSAMRLHAGDFERLIADSPHLRLIVLNACDSAVSGAEDVFTSTAASLVHAGVPAVVAMQYEITDQAALVFASSFYERIAEGLPVDRAVTRAREEVKMRQGSLEWATPVLFLASDQTRVFAAADDPPPRPRTPPSGPDFTTDPITLIKPTVEEQLPERIGVLTEVGPCSRLALGPANLLAAACEDGMVRVFTATDGELVAQCPPVQRENPVSLAWSPWRRHVASRHEDGAVVVWDLQTESAVCVISPGGQSDTLAFSADGRWLALTVGNRLHVYDARGARVRDFQAWPAKKGGMLRTGVKATPGPVTFTPGDRHVLVACGDSSVRQLNAHGQSVMTLPHHQVVLSLACTEDLVATGCQDGQVRFWSWQGRLLRRTGYGEPPRHLAFSNDFPVLAVADEEGTVTCRDLTSGKSSVAAKLGSRPAGLAFLENGTGFVTGTRTGVIERWALPDWIEELGGAS
;
A
#
# COMPACT_ATOMS: atom_id res chain seq x y z
N MET A 1 -4.44 22.14 16.60
CA MET A 1 -3.08 22.08 15.98
C MET A 1 -3.22 21.93 14.48
N MET A 2 -2.46 22.69 13.68
CA MET A 2 -2.55 22.61 12.22
C MET A 2 -2.02 21.27 11.70
N LYS A 3 -2.70 20.72 10.69
CA LYS A 3 -2.30 19.47 10.00
C LYS A 3 -0.88 19.64 9.41
N GLY A 4 -0.01 18.64 9.55
CA GLY A 4 1.32 18.66 8.94
C GLY A 4 1.24 18.83 7.42
N LEU A 5 2.33 19.25 6.78
CA LEU A 5 2.46 19.38 5.33
C LEU A 5 3.20 18.13 4.79
N PRO A 6 2.50 17.17 4.18
CA PRO A 6 3.16 16.00 3.61
C PRO A 6 3.81 16.36 2.26
N PHE A 7 5.05 15.92 2.09
CA PHE A 7 5.74 15.85 0.81
C PHE A 7 5.96 14.36 0.51
N ARG A 8 5.19 13.82 -0.40
CA ARG A 8 5.33 12.42 -0.80
C ARG A 8 6.43 12.32 -1.83
N LEU A 9 7.38 11.42 -1.59
CA LEU A 9 8.47 11.10 -2.50
C LEU A 9 8.43 9.62 -2.80
N GLU A 10 8.19 9.27 -4.05
CA GLU A 10 8.12 7.90 -4.52
C GLU A 10 9.30 7.64 -5.45
N ILE A 11 10.02 6.54 -5.21
CA ILE A 11 11.17 6.12 -6.00
C ILE A 11 10.91 4.70 -6.48
N ILE A 12 10.75 4.56 -7.79
CA ILE A 12 10.42 3.29 -8.44
C ILE A 12 11.64 2.85 -9.23
N GLU A 13 12.11 1.65 -8.94
CA GLU A 13 13.25 1.05 -9.61
C GLU A 13 12.83 0.48 -10.98
N GLY A 14 13.46 0.96 -12.04
CA GLY A 14 13.34 0.38 -13.37
C GLY A 14 14.64 -0.29 -13.79
N ALA A 15 14.61 -1.04 -14.88
CA ALA A 15 15.76 -1.83 -15.35
C ALA A 15 17.00 -0.97 -15.65
N THR A 16 16.83 0.23 -16.16
CA THR A 16 17.94 1.13 -16.56
C THR A 16 17.84 2.51 -15.91
N GLU A 17 16.67 2.91 -15.45
CA GLU A 17 16.40 4.22 -14.88
C GLU A 17 15.45 4.09 -13.69
N TRP A 18 15.61 4.95 -12.71
CA TRP A 18 14.62 5.14 -11.66
C TRP A 18 13.60 6.20 -12.05
N ILE A 19 12.35 5.98 -11.69
CA ILE A 19 11.30 6.99 -11.76
C ILE A 19 11.15 7.59 -10.38
N VAL A 20 11.38 8.89 -10.27
CA VAL A 20 11.19 9.64 -9.02
C VAL A 20 9.99 10.55 -9.20
N ARG A 21 8.99 10.38 -8.34
CA ARG A 21 7.78 11.19 -8.31
C ARG A 21 7.66 11.92 -6.99
N CYS A 22 7.13 13.11 -7.02
CA CYS A 22 6.69 13.77 -5.79
C CYS A 22 5.27 14.30 -5.95
N SER A 23 4.52 14.29 -4.83
CA SER A 23 3.21 14.95 -4.74
C SER A 23 3.06 15.65 -3.39
N SER A 24 2.44 16.82 -3.40
CA SER A 24 2.24 17.66 -2.21
C SER A 24 1.15 18.70 -2.46
N GLU A 25 0.75 19.43 -1.42
CA GLU A 25 -0.12 20.62 -1.56
C GLU A 25 0.50 21.75 -2.42
N CYS A 26 1.77 21.64 -2.79
CA CYS A 26 2.49 22.63 -3.61
C CYS A 26 2.54 22.22 -5.10
N GLY A 27 2.07 21.03 -5.43
CA GLY A 27 2.05 20.47 -6.78
C GLY A 27 2.73 19.11 -6.85
N GLU A 28 2.79 18.57 -8.05
CA GLU A 28 3.35 17.27 -8.38
C GLU A 28 4.49 17.41 -9.38
N ALA A 29 5.39 16.45 -9.39
CA ALA A 29 6.45 16.36 -10.39
C ALA A 29 6.93 14.91 -10.53
N SER A 30 7.42 14.57 -11.73
CA SER A 30 8.02 13.28 -12.04
C SER A 30 9.26 13.48 -12.89
N ILE A 31 10.33 12.74 -12.58
CA ILE A 31 11.56 12.72 -13.35
C ILE A 31 12.03 11.28 -13.53
N ARG A 32 12.80 11.03 -14.58
CA ARG A 32 13.55 9.79 -14.79
C ARG A 32 15.03 10.06 -14.57
N VAL A 33 15.69 9.22 -13.82
CA VAL A 33 17.09 9.40 -13.46
C VAL A 33 17.84 8.06 -13.55
N PRO A 34 19.10 8.06 -14.00
CA PRO A 34 19.90 6.85 -13.89
C PRO A 34 20.11 6.49 -12.41
N PRO A 35 20.22 5.19 -12.07
CA PRO A 35 20.60 4.77 -10.73
C PRO A 35 21.89 5.49 -10.31
N PRO A 36 21.96 6.03 -9.07
CA PRO A 36 23.17 6.72 -8.60
C PRO A 36 24.36 5.77 -8.46
N TYR A 37 24.11 4.48 -8.38
CA TYR A 37 25.10 3.42 -8.29
C TYR A 37 24.72 2.25 -9.19
N ALA A 38 25.69 1.63 -9.86
CA ALA A 38 25.52 0.30 -10.44
C ALA A 38 25.34 -0.72 -9.29
N GLU A 39 24.64 -1.83 -9.54
CA GLU A 39 24.28 -2.82 -8.52
C GLU A 39 25.47 -3.25 -7.64
N ARG A 40 26.58 -3.71 -8.25
CA ARG A 40 27.80 -4.06 -7.52
C ARG A 40 28.45 -2.89 -6.77
N GLU A 41 28.33 -1.68 -7.31
CA GLU A 41 28.84 -0.47 -6.66
C GLU A 41 27.99 -0.12 -5.45
N LEU A 42 26.66 -0.31 -5.55
CA LEU A 42 25.72 -0.08 -4.46
C LEU A 42 26.03 -1.00 -3.27
N GLU A 43 26.17 -2.30 -3.49
CA GLU A 43 26.53 -3.27 -2.44
C GLU A 43 27.85 -2.89 -1.72
N ALA A 44 28.90 -2.63 -2.50
CA ALA A 44 30.18 -2.21 -1.95
C ALA A 44 30.09 -0.86 -1.20
N THR A 45 29.16 0.01 -1.59
CA THR A 45 28.93 1.31 -0.94
C THR A 45 28.13 1.16 0.34
N LEU A 46 27.10 0.33 0.36
CA LEU A 46 26.33 0.02 1.58
C LEU A 46 27.23 -0.63 2.63
N ALA A 47 28.06 -1.60 2.26
CA ALA A 47 29.06 -2.19 3.16
C ALA A 47 30.05 -1.14 3.71
N ARG A 48 30.45 -0.14 2.92
CA ARG A 48 31.29 0.98 3.40
C ARG A 48 30.55 1.91 4.35
N VAL A 49 29.25 2.15 4.13
CA VAL A 49 28.40 2.94 5.03
C VAL A 49 28.30 2.22 6.37
N GLU A 50 28.04 0.94 6.39
CA GLU A 50 27.96 0.10 7.59
C GLU A 50 29.31 0.07 8.34
N ALA A 51 30.42 -0.18 7.64
CA ALA A 51 31.75 -0.09 8.23
C ALA A 51 32.09 1.32 8.78
N SER A 52 31.51 2.37 8.22
CA SER A 52 31.65 3.75 8.71
C SER A 52 30.82 3.97 9.98
N LEU A 53 29.64 3.38 10.08
CA LEU A 53 28.85 3.35 11.31
C LEU A 53 29.66 2.70 12.44
N THR A 54 30.14 1.49 12.26
CA THR A 54 30.94 0.74 13.24
C THR A 54 32.16 1.51 13.69
N LYS A 55 32.83 2.24 12.79
CA LYS A 55 33.98 3.11 13.14
C LYS A 55 33.57 4.40 13.84
N SER A 56 32.37 4.87 13.69
CA SER A 56 31.93 6.17 14.24
C SER A 56 31.85 6.18 15.76
N TYR A 57 31.69 5.02 16.40
CA TYR A 57 31.68 4.87 17.86
C TYR A 57 32.97 4.27 18.45
N SER A 58 33.95 3.95 17.60
CA SER A 58 35.25 3.43 18.06
C SER A 58 36.18 4.62 18.41
N PRO A 59 36.79 4.63 19.62
CA PRO A 59 37.62 5.77 20.06
C PRO A 59 38.98 5.88 19.34
N VAL A 60 39.31 4.95 18.42
CA VAL A 60 40.61 4.93 17.72
C VAL A 60 40.54 5.78 16.45
N VAL A 61 40.84 7.06 16.57
CA VAL A 61 41.03 7.96 15.42
C VAL A 61 42.43 7.73 14.83
N THR A 62 42.51 6.99 13.73
CA THR A 62 43.78 6.90 12.93
C THR A 62 43.92 8.20 12.12
N ARG A 63 44.99 8.96 12.38
CA ARG A 63 45.33 10.16 11.59
C ARG A 63 45.57 9.75 10.13
N GLY A 64 44.80 10.33 9.20
CA GLY A 64 45.05 10.24 7.76
C GLY A 64 44.02 9.54 6.89
N THR A 65 42.97 8.94 7.44
CA THR A 65 41.82 8.40 6.67
C THR A 65 40.66 9.40 6.65
N ALA A 66 39.89 9.40 5.54
CA ALA A 66 38.65 10.17 5.49
C ALA A 66 37.79 9.81 6.70
N THR A 67 37.29 10.82 7.42
CA THR A 67 36.46 10.58 8.59
C THR A 67 35.20 9.79 8.18
N PRO A 68 34.70 8.85 9.01
CA PRO A 68 33.49 8.09 8.73
C PRO A 68 32.32 8.99 8.27
N GLU A 69 32.17 10.12 8.90
CA GLU A 69 31.19 11.16 8.57
C GLU A 69 31.29 11.65 7.10
N ARG A 70 32.51 11.82 6.58
CA ARG A 70 32.74 12.30 5.22
C ARG A 70 32.26 11.31 4.18
N SER A 71 32.52 10.02 4.38
CA SER A 71 32.11 8.97 3.44
C SER A 71 30.59 8.84 3.38
N VAL A 72 29.91 8.86 4.53
CA VAL A 72 28.45 8.76 4.60
C VAL A 72 27.78 10.03 4.07
N ARG A 73 28.36 11.20 4.32
CA ARG A 73 27.87 12.45 3.77
C ARG A 73 27.98 12.51 2.25
N GLU A 74 29.06 12.01 1.68
CA GLU A 74 29.23 11.92 0.23
C GLU A 74 28.20 10.94 -0.40
N PHE A 75 27.96 9.81 0.25
CA PHE A 75 26.89 8.89 -0.11
C PHE A 75 25.53 9.59 -0.12
N GLY A 76 25.15 10.23 0.99
CA GLY A 76 23.88 10.94 1.10
C GLY A 76 23.71 12.08 0.10
N LYS A 77 24.82 12.81 -0.20
CA LYS A 77 24.82 13.84 -1.23
C LYS A 77 24.55 13.28 -2.61
N ARG A 78 25.20 12.17 -3.00
CA ARG A 78 25.00 11.51 -4.29
C ARG A 78 23.56 10.99 -4.45
N LEU A 79 22.97 10.47 -3.36
CA LEU A 79 21.55 10.10 -3.35
C LEU A 79 20.65 11.32 -3.57
N THR A 80 20.92 12.40 -2.84
CA THR A 80 20.13 13.64 -2.97
C THR A 80 20.20 14.20 -4.38
N GLU A 81 21.39 14.27 -4.98
CA GLU A 81 21.61 14.74 -6.34
C GLU A 81 20.91 13.86 -7.39
N ALA A 82 20.67 12.58 -7.08
CA ALA A 82 19.90 11.69 -7.95
C ALA A 82 18.39 11.92 -7.83
N VAL A 83 17.84 12.02 -6.61
CA VAL A 83 16.38 11.96 -6.42
C VAL A 83 15.74 13.31 -6.10
N ILE A 84 16.50 14.29 -5.56
CA ILE A 84 16.00 15.66 -5.25
C ILE A 84 16.68 16.66 -6.18
N ARG A 85 16.28 16.62 -7.43
CA ARG A 85 16.81 17.50 -8.48
C ARG A 85 15.67 18.08 -9.34
N ASP A 86 15.99 19.02 -10.18
CA ASP A 86 15.11 19.60 -11.19
C ASP A 86 13.74 20.01 -10.59
N THR A 87 12.65 19.55 -11.16
CA THR A 87 11.29 19.86 -10.70
C THR A 87 10.98 19.32 -9.30
N ILE A 88 11.56 18.19 -8.89
CA ILE A 88 11.40 17.64 -7.53
C ILE A 88 11.98 18.60 -6.48
N SER A 89 13.19 19.13 -6.73
CA SER A 89 13.83 20.11 -5.84
C SER A 89 12.99 21.38 -5.70
N LEU A 90 12.45 21.90 -6.80
CA LEU A 90 11.58 23.08 -6.78
C LEU A 90 10.32 22.87 -5.95
N GLN A 91 9.68 21.69 -6.04
CA GLN A 91 8.51 21.37 -5.23
C GLN A 91 8.86 21.25 -3.74
N LEU A 92 9.98 20.61 -3.41
CA LEU A 92 10.44 20.52 -2.04
C LEU A 92 10.71 21.92 -1.43
N ASP A 93 11.39 22.80 -2.17
CA ASP A 93 11.66 24.17 -1.73
C ASP A 93 10.38 24.98 -1.50
N ARG A 94 9.38 24.83 -2.39
CA ARG A 94 8.05 25.43 -2.20
C ARG A 94 7.40 24.92 -0.91
N CYS A 95 7.45 23.61 -0.65
CA CYS A 95 6.92 23.03 0.57
C CYS A 95 7.66 23.48 1.83
N ILE A 96 8.99 23.61 1.78
CA ILE A 96 9.80 24.15 2.88
C ILE A 96 9.38 25.60 3.19
N ASN A 97 9.23 26.44 2.17
CA ASN A 97 8.82 27.82 2.32
C ASN A 97 7.38 27.92 2.86
N ARG A 98 6.44 27.14 2.31
CA ARG A 98 5.05 27.08 2.78
C ARG A 98 4.95 26.58 4.22
N SER A 99 5.76 25.59 4.59
CA SER A 99 5.86 25.08 5.97
C SER A 99 6.24 26.20 6.95
N ARG A 100 7.20 27.04 6.57
CA ARG A 100 7.66 28.18 7.39
C ARG A 100 6.59 29.28 7.48
N THR A 101 6.00 29.66 6.35
CA THR A 101 5.01 30.77 6.32
C THR A 101 3.72 30.40 7.03
N GLN A 102 3.30 29.13 6.97
CA GLN A 102 2.08 28.63 7.61
C GLN A 102 2.30 28.05 9.00
N ASN A 103 3.54 28.05 9.50
CA ASN A 103 3.92 27.37 10.77
C ASN A 103 3.43 25.91 10.84
N ARG A 104 3.49 25.21 9.71
CA ARG A 104 3.12 23.78 9.59
C ARG A 104 4.37 22.93 9.52
N SER A 105 4.34 21.75 10.15
CA SER A 105 5.47 20.81 10.09
C SER A 105 5.53 20.11 8.74
N LEU A 106 6.58 20.33 7.96
CA LEU A 106 6.90 19.54 6.78
C LEU A 106 7.29 18.12 7.20
N ARG A 107 6.90 17.11 6.41
CA ARG A 107 7.36 15.73 6.53
C ARG A 107 7.54 15.11 5.16
N ILE A 108 8.53 14.24 5.02
CA ILE A 108 8.74 13.45 3.81
C ILE A 108 8.14 12.06 4.05
N LEU A 109 7.16 11.71 3.22
CA LEU A 109 6.58 10.38 3.14
C LEU A 109 7.28 9.66 1.99
N LEU A 110 8.23 8.80 2.32
CA LEU A 110 9.06 8.10 1.35
C LEU A 110 8.49 6.74 1.03
N ARG A 111 8.24 6.49 -0.24
CA ARG A 111 7.90 5.19 -0.78
C ARG A 111 9.00 4.71 -1.71
N THR A 112 9.43 3.49 -1.53
CA THR A 112 10.42 2.85 -2.39
C THR A 112 9.82 1.58 -2.97
N ASP A 113 10.03 1.37 -4.27
CA ASP A 113 9.57 0.19 -4.97
C ASP A 113 10.72 -0.40 -5.80
N GLY A 114 11.14 -1.57 -5.42
CA GLY A 114 12.26 -2.30 -6.00
C GLY A 114 13.27 -2.81 -4.96
N PRO A 115 13.95 -3.92 -5.26
CA PRO A 115 14.81 -4.61 -4.29
C PRO A 115 16.02 -3.78 -3.85
N HIS A 116 16.60 -2.97 -4.73
CA HIS A 116 17.78 -2.18 -4.42
C HIS A 116 17.43 -0.86 -3.73
N VAL A 117 16.38 -0.15 -4.20
CA VAL A 117 15.95 1.12 -3.61
C VAL A 117 15.39 0.94 -2.20
N GLY A 118 14.81 -0.23 -1.88
CA GLY A 118 14.30 -0.57 -0.54
C GLY A 118 15.40 -0.67 0.52
N ARG A 119 16.61 -1.11 0.11
CA ARG A 119 17.79 -1.32 0.98
C ARG A 119 18.56 -0.04 1.28
N ILE A 120 18.30 1.06 0.57
CA ILE A 120 19.05 2.30 0.72
C ILE A 120 18.66 3.01 2.01
N PRO A 121 19.63 3.41 2.84
CA PRO A 121 19.40 4.20 4.05
C PRO A 121 19.11 5.67 3.69
N TRP A 122 17.89 5.95 3.28
CA TRP A 122 17.43 7.27 2.83
C TRP A 122 17.50 8.34 3.91
N GLU A 123 17.65 7.96 5.16
CA GLU A 123 17.84 8.85 6.30
C GLU A 123 19.10 9.70 6.16
N TYR A 124 20.08 9.26 5.39
CA TYR A 124 21.31 10.00 5.08
C TYR A 124 21.17 11.04 3.97
N LEU A 125 19.97 11.26 3.39
CA LEU A 125 19.76 12.34 2.43
C LEU A 125 20.24 13.69 3.01
N VAL A 126 21.00 14.44 2.21
CA VAL A 126 21.58 15.73 2.58
C VAL A 126 20.73 16.86 2.02
N ASP A 127 20.38 17.83 2.85
CA ASP A 127 19.73 19.07 2.41
C ASP A 127 20.68 19.87 1.50
N PRO A 128 20.37 20.07 0.21
CA PRO A 128 21.27 20.74 -0.72
C PRO A 128 21.60 22.19 -0.29
N SER A 129 20.63 22.85 0.36
CA SER A 129 20.74 24.26 0.75
C SER A 129 21.55 24.44 2.02
N ARG A 130 21.56 23.47 2.93
CA ARG A 130 22.15 23.57 4.27
C ARG A 130 23.37 22.71 4.51
N LYS A 131 23.65 21.79 3.61
CA LYS A 131 24.76 20.82 3.71
C LYS A 131 24.70 19.97 4.99
N ASP A 132 23.50 19.74 5.53
CA ASP A 132 23.23 18.91 6.70
C ASP A 132 22.25 17.82 6.35
N TYR A 133 22.12 16.78 7.18
CA TYR A 133 21.21 15.68 6.90
C TYR A 133 19.75 16.12 7.05
N LEU A 134 18.95 15.79 6.04
CA LEU A 134 17.54 16.18 5.96
C LEU A 134 16.72 15.58 7.11
N ALA A 135 16.95 14.29 7.42
CA ALA A 135 16.21 13.54 8.43
C ALA A 135 16.44 13.98 9.89
N LEU A 136 17.43 14.83 10.15
CA LEU A 136 17.61 15.47 11.46
C LEU A 136 16.66 16.64 11.69
N ARG A 137 16.00 17.16 10.65
CA ARG A 137 15.16 18.37 10.73
C ARG A 137 13.75 18.15 10.22
N VAL A 138 13.61 17.34 9.19
CA VAL A 138 12.35 17.00 8.56
C VAL A 138 12.11 15.51 8.79
N PRO A 139 10.99 15.14 9.39
CA PRO A 139 10.64 13.73 9.52
C PRO A 139 10.68 13.01 8.16
N VAL A 140 11.49 11.96 8.08
CA VAL A 140 11.51 11.00 6.96
C VAL A 140 10.87 9.72 7.44
N VAL A 141 9.81 9.32 6.77
CA VAL A 141 8.92 8.21 7.15
C VAL A 141 8.77 7.27 5.97
N ARG A 142 8.92 5.98 6.18
CA ARG A 142 8.60 4.94 5.20
C ARG A 142 7.08 4.78 5.15
N ASP A 143 6.46 5.26 4.06
CA ASP A 143 5.01 5.28 3.88
C ASP A 143 4.55 4.02 3.14
N LEU A 144 3.86 3.13 3.85
CA LEU A 144 3.34 1.88 3.29
C LEU A 144 1.88 2.00 2.83
N ARG A 145 1.24 3.15 3.04
CA ARG A 145 -0.16 3.45 2.70
C ARG A 145 -1.10 2.27 2.88
N LEU A 146 -1.40 1.99 4.12
CA LEU A 146 -2.51 1.13 4.46
C LEU A 146 -3.76 2.01 4.60
N MET A 147 -4.86 1.59 4.03
CA MET A 147 -5.99 2.46 3.67
C MET A 147 -6.87 2.98 4.80
N ASP A 148 -6.91 2.31 5.94
CA ASP A 148 -7.69 2.77 7.07
C ASP A 148 -6.76 3.32 8.16
N PRO A 149 -6.61 4.65 8.27
CA PRO A 149 -5.87 5.23 9.37
C PRO A 149 -6.56 4.84 10.67
N VAL A 150 -5.88 4.01 11.45
CA VAL A 150 -6.35 3.68 12.79
C VAL A 150 -6.45 5.00 13.57
N PRO A 151 -7.62 5.35 14.12
CA PRO A 151 -7.77 6.61 14.82
C PRO A 151 -6.80 6.67 16.01
N PRO A 152 -6.27 7.87 16.33
CA PRO A 152 -5.39 8.04 17.47
C PRO A 152 -6.03 7.50 18.74
N LEU A 153 -5.29 6.68 19.48
CA LEU A 153 -5.75 6.21 20.78
C LEU A 153 -5.71 7.38 21.78
N ARG A 154 -6.82 7.63 22.46
CA ARG A 154 -6.83 8.57 23.58
C ARG A 154 -5.98 8.02 24.70
N LEU A 155 -4.87 8.70 24.97
CA LEU A 155 -3.90 8.29 25.96
C LEU A 155 -4.26 8.89 27.31
N THR A 156 -4.58 8.02 28.27
CA THR A 156 -4.57 8.38 29.69
C THR A 156 -3.20 8.01 30.23
N LEU A 157 -2.43 8.98 30.66
CA LEU A 157 -1.10 8.72 31.23
C LEU A 157 -1.21 7.81 32.47
N PRO A 158 -0.20 6.95 32.69
CA PRO A 158 1.06 6.84 31.97
C PRO A 158 0.95 6.13 30.61
N LEU A 159 1.85 6.47 29.68
CA LEU A 159 2.09 5.69 28.46
C LEU A 159 2.61 4.31 28.88
N ARG A 160 1.86 3.24 28.61
CA ARG A 160 2.21 1.88 29.03
C ARG A 160 3.01 1.16 27.94
N VAL A 161 4.26 0.83 28.28
CA VAL A 161 5.19 0.15 27.39
C VAL A 161 5.42 -1.27 27.90
N LEU A 162 5.12 -2.28 27.08
CA LEU A 162 5.49 -3.66 27.33
C LEU A 162 6.86 -3.91 26.71
N GLY A 163 7.85 -4.27 27.53
CA GLY A 163 9.18 -4.66 27.08
C GLY A 163 9.34 -6.17 27.07
N ILE A 164 9.90 -6.72 25.99
CA ILE A 164 10.38 -8.10 25.91
C ILE A 164 11.83 -8.09 25.48
N SER A 165 12.66 -8.94 26.09
CA SER A 165 14.05 -9.09 25.75
C SER A 165 14.39 -10.57 25.66
N ALA A 166 14.71 -11.02 24.45
CA ALA A 166 14.92 -12.43 24.16
C ALA A 166 16.37 -12.86 24.32
N ARG A 167 16.58 -14.05 24.95
CA ARG A 167 17.88 -14.65 25.26
C ARG A 167 17.95 -16.13 24.88
N PRO A 168 17.79 -16.48 23.65
CA PRO A 168 17.99 -17.87 23.25
C PRO A 168 19.40 -18.35 23.63
N SER A 169 19.50 -19.57 24.17
CA SER A 169 20.75 -20.12 24.69
C SER A 169 21.78 -20.46 23.62
N ASP A 170 21.34 -20.57 22.38
CA ASP A 170 22.13 -20.92 21.19
C ASP A 170 22.54 -19.69 20.36
N LEU A 171 22.20 -18.48 20.82
CA LEU A 171 22.59 -17.23 20.20
C LEU A 171 23.54 -16.43 21.10
N PRO A 172 24.33 -15.50 20.52
CA PRO A 172 25.17 -14.60 21.30
C PRO A 172 24.31 -13.80 22.33
N PRO A 173 24.81 -13.66 23.58
CA PRO A 173 24.06 -12.94 24.60
C PRO A 173 24.01 -11.44 24.30
N LEU A 174 22.82 -10.83 24.33
CA LEU A 174 22.64 -9.39 24.30
C LEU A 174 22.99 -8.78 25.68
N GLU A 175 23.60 -7.59 25.76
CA GLU A 175 23.91 -6.88 27.04
C GLU A 175 22.66 -6.25 27.70
N GLU A 176 21.66 -7.00 27.84
CA GLU A 176 20.25 -6.69 28.10
C GLU A 176 19.97 -6.10 29.49
N LYS A 177 20.58 -6.68 30.52
CA LYS A 177 20.29 -6.25 31.91
C LYS A 177 20.66 -4.77 32.10
N ARG A 178 21.76 -4.37 31.47
CA ARG A 178 22.19 -2.96 31.48
C ARG A 178 21.23 -2.08 30.68
N GLU A 179 20.72 -2.56 29.55
CA GLU A 179 19.80 -1.80 28.69
C GLU A 179 18.43 -1.64 29.38
N ARG A 180 17.84 -2.71 29.91
CA ARG A 180 16.59 -2.66 30.69
C ARG A 180 16.67 -1.70 31.86
N ASP A 181 17.71 -1.87 32.69
CA ASP A 181 17.90 -1.06 33.89
C ASP A 181 18.13 0.43 33.52
N ARG A 182 18.86 0.68 32.41
CA ARG A 182 19.13 2.04 31.93
C ARG A 182 17.90 2.69 31.31
N ILE A 183 17.12 1.98 30.47
CA ILE A 183 15.86 2.51 29.92
C ILE A 183 14.89 2.82 31.05
N ALA A 184 14.67 1.88 31.96
CA ALA A 184 13.81 2.09 33.12
C ALA A 184 14.27 3.29 33.97
N HIS A 185 15.57 3.38 34.24
CA HIS A 185 16.14 4.45 35.05
C HIS A 185 16.16 5.81 34.34
N ALA A 186 16.38 5.84 33.01
CA ALA A 186 16.35 7.08 32.22
C ALA A 186 14.93 7.64 32.13
N LEU A 187 13.94 6.77 31.97
CA LEU A 187 12.53 7.16 31.92
C LEU A 187 12.02 7.59 33.32
N GLN A 188 12.46 6.94 34.39
CA GLN A 188 12.12 7.33 35.76
C GLN A 188 12.75 8.67 36.18
N ARG A 189 13.92 9.03 35.65
CA ARG A 189 14.62 10.30 36.00
C ARG A 189 14.04 11.50 35.29
N ASN A 190 13.60 11.37 34.06
CA ASN A 190 13.26 12.51 33.21
C ASN A 190 11.76 12.73 33.06
N SER A 191 10.92 11.76 33.37
CA SER A 191 9.47 11.84 33.19
C SER A 191 8.76 11.40 34.46
N SER A 192 8.47 12.35 35.33
CA SER A 192 7.52 12.15 36.42
C SER A 192 6.25 11.46 35.87
N ASP A 193 5.99 10.23 36.27
CA ASP A 193 4.74 9.48 36.12
C ASP A 193 4.10 9.39 34.71
N SER A 194 4.79 9.84 33.64
CA SER A 194 4.19 9.89 32.30
C SER A 194 4.44 8.66 31.44
N VAL A 195 5.41 7.79 31.79
CA VAL A 195 5.71 6.54 31.08
C VAL A 195 5.89 5.41 32.08
N ASP A 196 5.15 4.32 31.87
CA ASP A 196 5.24 3.09 32.67
C ASP A 196 5.78 1.97 31.79
N VAL A 197 6.98 1.46 32.10
CA VAL A 197 7.64 0.39 31.37
C VAL A 197 7.63 -0.89 32.16
N HIS A 198 6.95 -1.88 31.65
CA HIS A 198 6.89 -3.22 32.22
C HIS A 198 7.68 -4.21 31.37
N TRP A 199 8.78 -4.74 31.89
CA TRP A 199 9.57 -5.77 31.25
C TRP A 199 9.04 -7.15 31.62
N LEU A 200 8.82 -7.98 30.59
CA LEU A 200 8.46 -9.38 30.80
C LEU A 200 9.60 -10.14 31.50
N PRO A 201 9.29 -10.98 32.50
CA PRO A 201 10.29 -11.83 33.15
C PRO A 201 10.74 -12.99 32.25
N GLY A 202 9.88 -13.43 31.33
CA GLY A 202 10.15 -14.47 30.32
C GLY A 202 10.24 -13.89 28.92
N ASP A 203 10.85 -14.65 28.02
CA ASP A 203 11.13 -14.25 26.64
C ASP A 203 10.56 -15.22 25.60
N ARG A 204 9.61 -16.06 26.02
CA ARG A 204 8.89 -16.97 25.13
C ARG A 204 7.67 -16.27 24.52
N TRP A 205 7.27 -16.75 23.36
CA TRP A 205 6.09 -16.21 22.68
C TRP A 205 4.80 -16.35 23.53
N GLN A 206 4.70 -17.41 24.36
CA GLN A 206 3.58 -17.61 25.28
C GLN A 206 3.50 -16.51 26.34
N ASP A 207 4.65 -16.12 26.88
CA ASP A 207 4.76 -15.05 27.88
C ASP A 207 4.30 -13.70 27.27
N LEU A 208 4.75 -13.43 26.03
CA LEU A 208 4.33 -12.26 25.27
C LEU A 208 2.81 -12.29 24.98
N ALA A 209 2.29 -13.41 24.50
CA ALA A 209 0.87 -13.59 24.21
C ALA A 209 -0.01 -13.39 25.44
N GLN A 210 0.41 -13.92 26.59
CA GLN A 210 -0.30 -13.77 27.85
C GLN A 210 -0.31 -12.32 28.33
N ALA A 211 0.83 -11.64 28.24
CA ALA A 211 0.95 -10.24 28.64
C ALA A 211 0.11 -9.30 27.75
N LEU A 212 0.13 -9.53 26.44
CA LEU A 212 -0.66 -8.75 25.49
C LEU A 212 -2.17 -8.89 25.76
N ARG A 213 -2.66 -10.09 26.07
CA ARG A 213 -4.07 -10.33 26.39
C ARG A 213 -4.47 -9.78 27.77
N SER A 214 -3.58 -9.79 28.75
CA SER A 214 -3.89 -9.39 30.13
C SER A 214 -3.77 -7.89 30.38
N GLY A 215 -3.11 -7.13 29.49
CA GLY A 215 -2.80 -5.71 29.69
C GLY A 215 -3.32 -4.80 28.60
N LYS A 216 -3.52 -3.52 28.93
CA LYS A 216 -3.80 -2.45 27.97
C LYS A 216 -2.47 -1.77 27.61
N TRP A 217 -1.72 -2.38 26.74
CA TRP A 217 -0.42 -1.89 26.31
C TRP A 217 -0.57 -0.94 25.12
N HIS A 218 0.15 0.18 25.16
CA HIS A 218 0.14 1.20 24.11
C HIS A 218 1.30 1.00 23.14
N VAL A 219 2.43 0.55 23.68
CA VAL A 219 3.67 0.29 22.95
C VAL A 219 4.21 -1.09 23.30
N LEU A 220 4.72 -1.80 22.31
CA LEU A 220 5.53 -3.00 22.48
C LEU A 220 6.98 -2.67 22.10
N HIS A 221 7.92 -2.92 23.03
CA HIS A 221 9.36 -2.73 22.82
C HIS A 221 10.05 -4.08 22.84
N CYS A 222 10.62 -4.48 21.70
CA CYS A 222 11.31 -5.75 21.55
C CYS A 222 12.83 -5.52 21.47
N VAL A 223 13.58 -6.21 22.32
CA VAL A 223 15.04 -6.33 22.26
C VAL A 223 15.34 -7.80 21.94
N CYS A 224 15.69 -8.11 20.71
CA CYS A 224 15.82 -9.48 20.23
C CYS A 224 16.67 -9.55 18.96
N HIS A 225 17.13 -10.75 18.62
CA HIS A 225 17.67 -11.01 17.30
C HIS A 225 16.54 -11.05 16.27
N GLY A 226 16.88 -10.83 15.01
CA GLY A 226 15.94 -10.94 13.91
C GLY A 226 16.60 -11.51 12.66
N GLY A 227 15.80 -11.78 11.65
CA GLY A 227 16.28 -12.35 10.41
C GLY A 227 15.25 -12.25 9.28
N PHE A 228 15.68 -12.64 8.10
CA PHE A 228 14.82 -12.81 6.94
C PHE A 228 14.88 -14.27 6.49
N ASP A 229 13.74 -14.88 6.33
CA ASP A 229 13.60 -16.25 5.84
C ASP A 229 13.33 -16.18 4.33
N GLU A 230 14.33 -16.58 3.53
CA GLU A 230 14.25 -16.52 2.07
C GLU A 230 13.20 -17.51 1.53
N ASP A 231 13.04 -18.67 2.15
CA ASP A 231 12.09 -19.71 1.71
C ASP A 231 10.64 -19.23 1.93
N LEU A 232 10.40 -18.55 3.03
CA LEU A 232 9.09 -17.99 3.36
C LEU A 232 8.91 -16.56 2.86
N ASN A 233 9.97 -15.93 2.35
CA ASN A 233 10.01 -14.51 1.96
C ASN A 233 9.41 -13.61 3.06
N ALA A 234 9.79 -13.85 4.29
CA ALA A 234 9.21 -13.21 5.48
C ALA A 234 10.28 -12.85 6.50
N GLY A 235 10.18 -11.64 7.04
CA GLY A 235 10.97 -11.24 8.21
C GLY A 235 10.50 -11.99 9.46
N TYR A 236 11.42 -12.22 10.39
CA TYR A 236 11.14 -12.82 11.69
C TYR A 236 11.91 -12.16 12.82
N ILE A 237 11.42 -12.28 14.02
CA ILE A 237 12.17 -12.03 15.26
C ILE A 237 12.42 -13.36 15.95
N GLN A 238 13.47 -13.43 16.79
CA GLN A 238 13.81 -14.63 17.55
C GLN A 238 13.46 -14.44 19.02
N LEU A 239 12.64 -15.33 19.52
CA LEU A 239 12.30 -15.47 20.93
C LEU A 239 12.85 -16.80 21.43
N SER A 240 12.77 -17.06 22.74
CA SER A 240 13.13 -18.37 23.29
C SER A 240 12.00 -19.39 23.11
N GLY A 241 12.37 -20.60 22.67
CA GLY A 241 11.50 -21.76 22.64
C GLY A 241 11.33 -22.38 24.04
N ASP A 242 10.54 -23.45 24.13
CA ASP A 242 10.30 -24.15 25.42
C ASP A 242 11.56 -24.84 25.97
N ASP A 243 12.50 -25.17 25.11
CA ASP A 243 13.83 -25.72 25.44
C ASP A 243 14.91 -24.65 25.68
N GLY A 244 14.54 -23.37 25.54
CA GLY A 244 15.44 -22.23 25.66
C GLY A 244 16.26 -21.93 24.40
N SER A 245 16.12 -22.70 23.32
CA SER A 245 16.74 -22.40 22.03
C SER A 245 16.02 -21.29 21.27
N ALA A 246 16.65 -20.76 20.22
CA ALA A 246 16.06 -19.72 19.39
C ALA A 246 14.84 -20.26 18.59
N MET A 247 13.72 -19.61 18.76
CA MET A 247 12.51 -19.85 18.00
C MET A 247 12.20 -18.65 17.10
N ARG A 248 12.05 -18.88 15.79
CA ARG A 248 11.66 -17.84 14.84
C ARG A 248 10.17 -17.56 14.95
N LEU A 249 9.83 -16.33 15.24
CA LEU A 249 8.46 -15.79 15.18
C LEU A 249 8.34 -14.97 13.90
N HIS A 250 7.78 -15.56 12.85
CA HIS A 250 7.59 -14.88 11.57
C HIS A 250 6.52 -13.80 11.68
N ALA A 251 6.58 -12.81 10.81
CA ALA A 251 5.70 -11.64 10.84
C ALA A 251 4.20 -12.02 10.86
N GLY A 252 3.78 -13.05 10.13
CA GLY A 252 2.39 -13.52 10.14
C GLY A 252 1.94 -14.16 11.46
N ASP A 253 2.85 -14.80 12.21
CA ASP A 253 2.55 -15.33 13.54
C ASP A 253 2.55 -14.21 14.57
N PHE A 254 3.43 -13.25 14.40
CA PHE A 254 3.45 -12.05 15.24
C PHE A 254 2.15 -11.23 15.06
N GLU A 255 1.65 -11.11 13.83
CA GLU A 255 0.34 -10.51 13.55
C GLU A 255 -0.78 -11.17 14.39
N ARG A 256 -0.82 -12.49 14.43
CA ARG A 256 -1.82 -13.24 15.23
C ARG A 256 -1.70 -12.94 16.71
N LEU A 257 -0.47 -12.77 17.23
CA LEU A 257 -0.24 -12.45 18.64
C LEU A 257 -0.77 -11.07 19.02
N ILE A 258 -0.66 -10.08 18.12
CA ILE A 258 -1.07 -8.70 18.40
C ILE A 258 -2.52 -8.41 17.99
N ALA A 259 -3.18 -9.30 17.22
CA ALA A 259 -4.53 -9.08 16.67
C ALA A 259 -5.57 -8.72 17.76
N ASP A 260 -5.45 -9.32 18.93
CA ASP A 260 -6.37 -9.09 20.06
C ASP A 260 -5.93 -7.92 20.98
N SER A 261 -4.98 -7.07 20.51
CA SER A 261 -4.44 -5.97 21.31
C SER A 261 -4.90 -4.59 20.79
N PRO A 262 -6.17 -4.19 20.97
CA PRO A 262 -6.74 -3.00 20.34
C PRO A 262 -6.16 -1.67 20.84
N HIS A 263 -5.39 -1.69 21.92
CA HIS A 263 -4.71 -0.51 22.47
C HIS A 263 -3.27 -0.35 21.93
N LEU A 264 -2.70 -1.39 21.32
CA LEU A 264 -1.36 -1.34 20.74
C LEU A 264 -1.36 -0.45 19.50
N ARG A 265 -0.47 0.55 19.48
CA ARG A 265 -0.38 1.54 18.41
C ARG A 265 1.02 1.68 17.85
N LEU A 266 2.01 1.20 18.58
CA LEU A 266 3.40 1.38 18.25
C LEU A 266 4.19 0.14 18.64
N ILE A 267 5.05 -0.31 17.72
CA ILE A 267 6.05 -1.34 18.02
C ILE A 267 7.43 -0.74 17.78
N VAL A 268 8.35 -0.98 18.71
CA VAL A 268 9.76 -0.63 18.58
C VAL A 268 10.58 -1.93 18.56
N LEU A 269 11.25 -2.18 17.44
CA LEU A 269 12.12 -3.33 17.24
C LEU A 269 13.57 -2.86 17.39
N ASN A 270 14.17 -3.15 18.52
CA ASN A 270 15.59 -2.90 18.78
C ASN A 270 16.38 -4.20 18.66
N ALA A 271 17.33 -4.24 17.72
CA ALA A 271 18.21 -5.37 17.50
C ALA A 271 19.66 -4.95 17.69
N CYS A 272 20.39 -5.77 18.40
CA CYS A 272 21.79 -5.55 18.74
C CYS A 272 22.69 -6.66 18.21
N ASP A 273 22.55 -7.19 17.00
CA ASP A 273 23.53 -8.14 16.49
C ASP A 273 23.66 -8.21 14.96
N SER A 274 24.93 -8.25 14.52
CA SER A 274 25.39 -8.31 13.14
C SER A 274 25.65 -9.72 12.64
N ALA A 275 25.22 -10.75 13.32
CA ALA A 275 25.53 -12.13 12.93
C ALA A 275 24.92 -12.57 11.59
N VAL A 276 24.13 -11.73 10.96
CA VAL A 276 23.57 -11.94 9.61
C VAL A 276 24.19 -10.95 8.62
N SER A 277 25.48 -11.10 8.39
CA SER A 277 26.19 -10.38 7.34
C SER A 277 25.78 -10.91 5.97
N GLY A 278 25.17 -10.06 5.16
CA GLY A 278 25.03 -10.26 3.71
C GLY A 278 23.62 -10.35 3.15
N ALA A 279 22.60 -10.43 3.95
CA ALA A 279 21.22 -10.41 3.47
C ALA A 279 20.54 -9.08 3.79
N GLU A 280 19.57 -8.76 2.97
CA GLU A 280 18.66 -7.62 3.02
C GLU A 280 18.36 -7.12 4.44
N ASP A 281 18.19 -5.80 4.58
CA ASP A 281 17.85 -5.13 5.82
C ASP A 281 16.62 -5.79 6.49
N VAL A 282 16.94 -6.65 7.44
CA VAL A 282 16.03 -7.62 8.05
C VAL A 282 14.88 -6.98 8.81
N PHE A 283 15.17 -5.93 9.57
CA PHE A 283 14.14 -5.28 10.40
C PHE A 283 13.24 -4.39 9.59
N THR A 284 13.72 -3.85 8.49
CA THR A 284 12.89 -3.11 7.53
C THR A 284 11.80 -4.00 6.96
N SER A 285 12.14 -5.22 6.61
CA SER A 285 11.20 -6.21 6.09
C SER A 285 10.19 -6.68 7.15
N THR A 286 10.65 -6.98 8.37
CA THR A 286 9.76 -7.33 9.50
C THR A 286 8.86 -6.17 9.87
N ALA A 287 9.40 -4.93 9.91
CA ALA A 287 8.62 -3.74 10.23
C ALA A 287 7.53 -3.49 9.20
N ALA A 288 7.83 -3.62 7.91
CA ALA A 288 6.85 -3.47 6.84
C ALA A 288 5.71 -4.49 6.99
N SER A 289 6.04 -5.76 7.27
CA SER A 289 5.04 -6.82 7.48
C SER A 289 4.14 -6.53 8.68
N LEU A 290 4.69 -6.04 9.81
CA LEU A 290 3.91 -5.68 10.99
C LEU A 290 2.97 -4.49 10.73
N VAL A 291 3.42 -3.53 9.93
CA VAL A 291 2.53 -2.43 9.51
C VAL A 291 1.43 -2.95 8.59
N HIS A 292 1.74 -3.85 7.65
CA HIS A 292 0.74 -4.55 6.83
C HIS A 292 -0.24 -5.37 7.68
N ALA A 293 0.22 -5.91 8.81
CA ALA A 293 -0.59 -6.59 9.82
C ALA A 293 -1.55 -5.67 10.61
N GLY A 294 -1.47 -4.38 10.41
CA GLY A 294 -2.39 -3.41 11.02
C GLY A 294 -1.81 -2.58 12.16
N VAL A 295 -0.52 -2.69 12.47
CA VAL A 295 0.14 -1.82 13.46
C VAL A 295 0.27 -0.42 12.87
N PRO A 296 -0.27 0.64 13.52
CA PRO A 296 -0.23 1.99 12.95
C PRO A 296 1.16 2.56 12.72
N ALA A 297 2.12 2.20 13.59
CA ALA A 297 3.49 2.68 13.52
C ALA A 297 4.47 1.60 14.01
N VAL A 298 5.58 1.45 13.27
CA VAL A 298 6.69 0.58 13.68
C VAL A 298 8.00 1.37 13.54
N VAL A 299 8.80 1.39 14.60
CA VAL A 299 10.18 1.88 14.58
C VAL A 299 11.09 0.66 14.57
N ALA A 300 11.97 0.54 13.60
CA ALA A 300 12.92 -0.56 13.47
C ALA A 300 14.33 -0.03 13.31
N MET A 301 15.35 -0.84 13.62
CA MET A 301 16.75 -0.49 13.42
C MET A 301 17.23 -1.08 12.09
N GLN A 302 17.71 -0.22 11.19
CA GLN A 302 18.22 -0.67 9.88
C GLN A 302 19.71 -1.09 9.92
N TYR A 303 20.40 -0.83 11.02
CA TYR A 303 21.76 -1.24 11.32
C TYR A 303 21.90 -1.56 12.80
N GLU A 304 23.00 -2.16 13.18
CA GLU A 304 23.38 -2.26 14.59
C GLU A 304 23.42 -0.87 15.24
N ILE A 305 22.98 -0.83 16.47
CA ILE A 305 23.01 0.36 17.31
C ILE A 305 23.68 0.03 18.63
N THR A 306 24.60 0.87 19.10
CA THR A 306 25.18 0.66 20.42
C THR A 306 24.17 0.86 21.52
N ASP A 307 24.31 0.15 22.64
CA ASP A 307 23.45 0.29 23.84
C ASP A 307 23.28 1.75 24.24
N GLN A 308 24.34 2.54 24.13
CA GLN A 308 24.31 3.94 24.54
C GLN A 308 23.47 4.80 23.58
N ALA A 309 23.57 4.57 22.27
CA ALA A 309 22.76 5.26 21.29
C ALA A 309 21.31 4.81 21.35
N ALA A 310 21.05 3.52 21.51
CA ALA A 310 19.71 2.95 21.72
C ALA A 310 19.02 3.56 22.95
N LEU A 311 19.75 3.68 24.06
CA LEU A 311 19.24 4.28 25.28
C LEU A 311 18.89 5.76 25.11
N VAL A 312 19.77 6.55 24.48
CA VAL A 312 19.52 7.97 24.20
C VAL A 312 18.29 8.13 23.30
N PHE A 313 18.23 7.28 22.25
CA PHE A 313 17.08 7.27 21.37
C PHE A 313 15.77 6.94 22.10
N ALA A 314 15.71 5.80 22.80
CA ALA A 314 14.51 5.33 23.49
C ALA A 314 14.02 6.33 24.55
N SER A 315 14.94 6.88 25.37
CA SER A 315 14.59 7.87 26.38
C SER A 315 13.96 9.11 25.78
N SER A 316 14.62 9.73 24.79
CA SER A 316 14.10 10.91 24.12
C SER A 316 12.80 10.62 23.37
N PHE A 317 12.71 9.48 22.70
CA PHE A 317 11.55 9.08 21.94
C PHE A 317 10.29 8.93 22.81
N TYR A 318 10.37 8.14 23.89
CA TYR A 318 9.22 7.90 24.77
C TYR A 318 8.79 9.16 25.54
N GLU A 319 9.75 9.97 25.97
CA GLU A 319 9.45 11.27 26.58
C GLU A 319 8.62 12.15 25.63
N ARG A 320 9.03 12.25 24.35
CA ARG A 320 8.31 13.04 23.35
C ARG A 320 6.95 12.47 22.98
N ILE A 321 6.80 11.15 22.96
CA ILE A 321 5.49 10.50 22.76
C ILE A 321 4.55 10.81 23.95
N ALA A 322 5.06 10.74 25.18
CA ALA A 322 4.28 11.04 26.38
C ALA A 322 3.88 12.53 26.46
N GLU A 323 4.70 13.43 25.91
CA GLU A 323 4.36 14.86 25.73
C GLU A 323 3.29 15.08 24.63
N GLY A 324 2.86 14.03 23.93
CA GLY A 324 1.84 14.09 22.88
C GLY A 324 2.37 14.53 21.50
N LEU A 325 3.69 14.47 21.28
CA LEU A 325 4.23 14.70 19.93
C LEU A 325 3.78 13.58 18.98
N PRO A 326 3.54 13.91 17.69
CA PRO A 326 3.39 12.90 16.64
C PRO A 326 4.64 12.03 16.55
N VAL A 327 4.46 10.74 16.22
CA VAL A 327 5.54 9.74 16.24
C VAL A 327 6.69 10.09 15.29
N ASP A 328 6.40 10.67 14.14
CA ASP A 328 7.39 11.14 13.16
C ASP A 328 8.31 12.23 13.73
N ARG A 329 7.75 13.13 14.51
CA ARG A 329 8.50 14.18 15.20
C ARG A 329 9.28 13.65 16.39
N ALA A 330 8.70 12.71 17.13
CA ALA A 330 9.38 12.07 18.25
C ALA A 330 10.64 11.32 17.77
N VAL A 331 10.55 10.57 16.66
CA VAL A 331 11.72 9.92 16.04
C VAL A 331 12.76 10.96 15.59
N THR A 332 12.34 12.03 14.91
CA THR A 332 13.28 13.07 14.47
C THR A 332 14.02 13.71 15.64
N ARG A 333 13.33 14.04 16.73
CA ARG A 333 13.95 14.60 17.94
C ARG A 333 14.90 13.63 18.62
N ALA A 334 14.52 12.36 18.69
CA ALA A 334 15.40 11.33 19.23
C ALA A 334 16.66 11.14 18.38
N ARG A 335 16.57 11.20 17.05
CA ARG A 335 17.72 11.19 16.14
C ARG A 335 18.64 12.41 16.38
N GLU A 336 18.07 13.62 16.53
CA GLU A 336 18.84 14.83 16.89
C GLU A 336 19.61 14.64 18.20
N GLU A 337 18.95 14.07 19.22
CA GLU A 337 19.56 13.85 20.54
C GLU A 337 20.72 12.84 20.46
N VAL A 338 20.55 11.73 19.71
CA VAL A 338 21.65 10.78 19.47
C VAL A 338 22.82 11.48 18.77
N LYS A 339 22.57 12.25 17.70
CA LYS A 339 23.61 12.99 16.98
C LYS A 339 24.35 13.97 17.89
N MET A 340 23.63 14.70 18.72
CA MET A 340 24.22 15.72 19.60
C MET A 340 25.02 15.13 20.75
N ARG A 341 24.54 14.03 21.37
CA ARG A 341 25.20 13.43 22.53
C ARG A 341 26.33 12.48 22.15
N GLN A 342 26.19 11.72 21.06
CA GLN A 342 27.14 10.69 20.66
C GLN A 342 28.09 11.18 19.56
N GLY A 343 27.67 12.12 18.73
CA GLY A 343 28.41 12.54 17.55
C GLY A 343 28.54 11.44 16.47
N SER A 344 28.00 10.24 16.75
CA SER A 344 28.07 9.07 15.87
C SER A 344 27.10 9.15 14.70
N LEU A 345 27.25 8.24 13.75
CA LEU A 345 26.35 8.09 12.60
C LEU A 345 25.10 7.24 12.93
N GLU A 346 25.04 6.66 14.12
CA GLU A 346 23.95 5.78 14.58
C GLU A 346 22.61 6.48 14.69
N TRP A 347 22.58 7.82 14.68
CA TRP A 347 21.34 8.59 14.70
C TRP A 347 20.38 8.24 13.55
N ALA A 348 20.90 7.76 12.43
CA ALA A 348 20.10 7.37 11.27
C ALA A 348 19.58 5.92 11.31
N THR A 349 20.10 5.10 12.24
CA THR A 349 19.74 3.68 12.39
C THR A 349 18.25 3.47 12.64
N PRO A 350 17.55 4.23 13.50
CA PRO A 350 16.11 4.08 13.69
C PRO A 350 15.33 4.56 12.47
N VAL A 351 14.48 3.71 11.92
CA VAL A 351 13.59 3.96 10.77
C VAL A 351 12.14 3.87 11.21
N LEU A 352 11.32 4.81 10.79
CA LEU A 352 9.88 4.83 11.08
C LEU A 352 9.08 4.37 9.87
N PHE A 353 8.26 3.34 10.09
CA PHE A 353 7.23 2.87 9.17
C PHE A 353 5.86 3.29 9.66
N LEU A 354 5.01 3.78 8.76
CA LEU A 354 3.64 4.15 9.06
C LEU A 354 2.64 3.47 8.13
N ALA A 355 1.52 3.09 8.73
CA ALA A 355 0.37 2.54 8.01
C ALA A 355 -0.37 3.60 7.17
N SER A 356 -0.26 4.87 7.53
CA SER A 356 -0.94 5.99 6.85
C SER A 356 -0.22 7.30 7.11
N ASP A 357 -0.69 8.38 6.51
CA ASP A 357 -0.19 9.75 6.76
C ASP A 357 -0.53 10.29 8.17
N GLN A 358 -1.27 9.48 8.97
CA GLN A 358 -1.61 9.78 10.35
C GLN A 358 -0.43 9.50 11.28
N THR A 359 0.35 10.51 11.57
CA THR A 359 1.52 10.40 12.44
C THR A 359 1.20 10.55 13.93
N ARG A 360 0.00 11.00 14.27
CA ARG A 360 -0.47 11.05 15.65
C ARG A 360 -1.15 9.72 15.98
N VAL A 361 -0.43 8.78 16.57
CA VAL A 361 -0.96 7.47 17.00
C VAL A 361 -1.60 7.54 18.38
N PHE A 362 -1.26 8.57 19.17
CA PHE A 362 -1.85 8.89 20.47
C PHE A 362 -2.40 10.31 20.48
N ALA A 363 -3.53 10.52 21.14
CA ALA A 363 -4.14 11.81 21.41
C ALA A 363 -4.19 12.04 22.92
N ALA A 364 -4.04 13.27 23.38
CA ALA A 364 -4.21 13.58 24.79
C ALA A 364 -5.66 13.29 25.23
N ALA A 365 -5.85 12.93 26.50
CA ALA A 365 -7.18 12.63 27.05
C ALA A 365 -8.15 13.81 26.86
N ASP A 366 -7.64 15.04 26.99
CA ASP A 366 -8.39 16.30 26.85
C ASP A 366 -8.47 16.83 25.41
N ASP A 367 -7.79 16.18 24.45
CA ASP A 367 -7.98 16.53 23.04
C ASP A 367 -9.46 16.34 22.67
N PRO A 368 -10.10 17.31 22.00
CA PRO A 368 -11.45 17.12 21.51
C PRO A 368 -11.46 15.83 20.70
N PRO A 369 -12.54 15.01 20.75
CA PRO A 369 -12.63 13.82 19.94
C PRO A 369 -12.22 14.23 18.52
N PRO A 370 -11.38 13.41 17.84
CA PRO A 370 -11.11 13.66 16.44
C PRO A 370 -12.50 13.88 15.86
N ARG A 371 -12.76 15.10 15.39
CA ARG A 371 -14.00 15.32 14.64
C ARG A 371 -14.03 14.16 13.69
N PRO A 372 -15.13 13.34 13.69
CA PRO A 372 -15.25 12.34 12.65
C PRO A 372 -14.78 13.09 11.42
N ARG A 373 -13.76 12.60 10.70
CA ARG A 373 -13.47 13.18 9.40
C ARG A 373 -14.86 13.23 8.79
N THR A 374 -15.45 14.40 8.76
CA THR A 374 -16.42 14.68 7.75
C THR A 374 -15.59 14.33 6.52
N PRO A 375 -15.89 13.25 5.82
CA PRO A 375 -15.33 13.07 4.51
C PRO A 375 -15.47 14.44 3.88
N PRO A 376 -14.49 14.97 3.14
CA PRO A 376 -14.61 16.26 2.48
C PRO A 376 -16.00 16.22 1.96
N SER A 377 -16.89 17.10 2.43
CA SER A 377 -18.35 17.01 2.44
C SER A 377 -18.83 16.22 1.20
N GLY A 378 -18.67 14.91 1.32
CA GLY A 378 -19.14 13.97 0.35
C GLY A 378 -20.64 14.19 0.31
N PRO A 379 -21.25 14.13 -0.82
CA PRO A 379 -22.64 14.47 -1.00
C PRO A 379 -23.43 13.81 0.12
N ASP A 380 -24.31 14.60 0.76
CA ASP A 380 -25.19 14.12 1.81
C ASP A 380 -26.19 13.12 1.19
N PHE A 381 -25.83 11.84 1.21
CA PHE A 381 -26.60 10.74 0.62
C PHE A 381 -27.83 10.35 1.48
N THR A 382 -28.24 11.18 2.44
CA THR A 382 -29.17 10.74 3.49
C THR A 382 -30.65 10.69 3.08
N THR A 383 -31.09 11.17 1.93
CA THR A 383 -32.53 11.34 1.70
C THR A 383 -33.05 11.29 0.26
N ASP A 384 -32.45 10.59 -0.69
CA ASP A 384 -33.12 10.49 -1.99
C ASP A 384 -33.82 9.14 -2.21
N PRO A 385 -35.14 9.19 -2.61
CA PRO A 385 -35.82 8.02 -3.12
C PRO A 385 -35.14 7.54 -4.41
N ILE A 386 -35.43 6.31 -4.82
CA ILE A 386 -34.89 5.68 -6.04
C ILE A 386 -35.00 6.67 -7.20
N THR A 387 -33.89 7.28 -7.59
CA THR A 387 -33.88 8.10 -8.81
C THR A 387 -33.64 7.15 -9.97
N LEU A 388 -34.72 6.83 -10.69
CA LEU A 388 -34.65 6.28 -12.03
C LEU A 388 -34.10 7.38 -12.93
N ILE A 389 -32.86 7.26 -13.39
CA ILE A 389 -32.37 8.11 -14.47
C ILE A 389 -33.02 7.59 -15.75
N LYS A 390 -34.12 8.24 -16.17
CA LYS A 390 -34.47 8.20 -17.59
C LYS A 390 -33.46 9.12 -18.27
N PRO A 391 -32.67 8.67 -19.25
CA PRO A 391 -31.86 9.59 -20.03
C PRO A 391 -32.81 10.65 -20.60
N THR A 392 -32.65 11.90 -20.23
CA THR A 392 -33.25 13.04 -20.93
C THR A 392 -32.62 13.05 -22.30
N VAL A 393 -33.40 12.65 -23.29
CA VAL A 393 -33.03 12.54 -24.70
C VAL A 393 -32.90 13.96 -25.24
N GLU A 394 -31.71 14.55 -25.18
CA GLU A 394 -31.25 15.67 -26.04
C GLU A 394 -29.97 16.34 -25.52
N GLU A 395 -29.12 15.64 -24.76
CA GLU A 395 -27.75 16.14 -24.52
C GLU A 395 -26.87 15.72 -25.71
N GLN A 396 -26.15 16.67 -26.28
CA GLN A 396 -25.10 16.39 -27.27
C GLN A 396 -24.13 15.39 -26.65
N LEU A 397 -23.96 14.22 -27.30
CA LEU A 397 -22.96 13.24 -26.88
C LEU A 397 -21.59 13.91 -26.94
N PRO A 398 -20.69 13.66 -25.96
CA PRO A 398 -19.31 14.10 -26.05
C PRO A 398 -18.67 13.68 -27.37
N GLU A 399 -17.71 14.46 -27.80
CA GLU A 399 -17.04 14.20 -29.07
C GLU A 399 -16.28 12.88 -29.00
N ARG A 400 -16.55 11.99 -29.97
CA ARG A 400 -15.69 10.83 -30.20
C ARG A 400 -14.37 11.32 -30.77
N ILE A 401 -13.30 11.25 -29.97
CA ILE A 401 -11.96 11.70 -30.37
C ILE A 401 -11.46 10.86 -31.54
N GLY A 402 -11.79 9.55 -31.57
CA GLY A 402 -11.47 8.69 -32.69
C GLY A 402 -11.56 7.19 -32.36
N VAL A 403 -11.48 6.38 -33.41
CA VAL A 403 -11.18 4.95 -33.32
C VAL A 403 -9.66 4.82 -33.15
N LEU A 404 -9.21 4.25 -32.04
CA LEU A 404 -7.79 4.04 -31.79
C LEU A 404 -7.25 2.90 -32.65
N THR A 405 -7.96 1.77 -32.65
CA THR A 405 -7.56 0.60 -33.41
C THR A 405 -8.71 -0.39 -33.53
N GLU A 406 -8.63 -1.28 -34.51
CA GLU A 406 -9.49 -2.45 -34.67
C GLU A 406 -8.65 -3.71 -34.48
N VAL A 407 -8.91 -4.46 -33.42
CA VAL A 407 -8.09 -5.62 -33.02
C VAL A 407 -8.68 -6.97 -33.48
N GLY A 408 -9.81 -6.92 -34.19
CA GLY A 408 -10.65 -8.10 -34.44
C GLY A 408 -11.48 -8.46 -33.20
N PRO A 409 -12.37 -9.46 -33.26
CA PRO A 409 -13.25 -9.81 -32.16
C PRO A 409 -12.47 -10.04 -30.86
N CYS A 410 -12.90 -9.37 -29.80
CA CYS A 410 -12.26 -9.49 -28.50
C CYS A 410 -13.30 -9.70 -27.37
N SER A 411 -12.93 -10.54 -26.42
CA SER A 411 -13.80 -10.88 -25.30
C SER A 411 -13.73 -9.88 -24.14
N ARG A 412 -12.55 -9.26 -23.94
CA ARG A 412 -12.28 -8.36 -22.82
C ARG A 412 -11.22 -7.32 -23.17
N LEU A 413 -11.38 -6.14 -22.57
CA LEU A 413 -10.39 -5.08 -22.54
C LEU A 413 -10.10 -4.69 -21.10
N ALA A 414 -8.84 -4.37 -20.82
CA ALA A 414 -8.41 -3.88 -19.53
C ALA A 414 -7.38 -2.75 -19.70
N LEU A 415 -7.62 -1.60 -19.08
CA LEU A 415 -6.64 -0.52 -18.99
C LEU A 415 -5.66 -0.82 -17.84
N GLY A 416 -4.39 -0.64 -18.14
CA GLY A 416 -3.29 -0.79 -17.20
C GLY A 416 -2.57 0.54 -16.93
N PRO A 417 -1.46 0.49 -16.20
CA PRO A 417 -0.66 1.66 -15.89
C PRO A 417 -0.08 2.31 -17.15
N ALA A 418 0.21 3.61 -17.06
CA ALA A 418 0.74 4.43 -18.14
C ALA A 418 -0.15 4.46 -19.40
N ASN A 419 -1.46 4.36 -19.23
CA ASN A 419 -2.45 4.32 -20.32
C ASN A 419 -2.19 3.18 -21.33
N LEU A 420 -1.69 2.02 -20.88
CA LEU A 420 -1.61 0.82 -21.69
C LEU A 420 -2.93 0.06 -21.65
N LEU A 421 -3.38 -0.40 -22.81
CA LEU A 421 -4.63 -1.14 -22.97
C LEU A 421 -4.36 -2.56 -23.47
N ALA A 422 -4.81 -3.57 -22.71
CA ALA A 422 -4.73 -4.96 -23.15
C ALA A 422 -6.06 -5.44 -23.71
N ALA A 423 -6.00 -6.19 -24.81
CA ALA A 423 -7.13 -6.84 -25.46
C ALA A 423 -6.96 -8.36 -25.48
N ALA A 424 -7.98 -9.09 -25.03
CA ALA A 424 -8.08 -10.54 -25.14
C ALA A 424 -8.80 -10.88 -26.44
N CYS A 425 -8.04 -11.29 -27.45
CA CYS A 425 -8.56 -11.51 -28.81
C CYS A 425 -9.03 -12.96 -29.03
N GLU A 426 -10.06 -13.14 -29.87
CA GLU A 426 -10.60 -14.46 -30.22
C GLU A 426 -9.65 -15.32 -31.09
N ASP A 427 -8.57 -14.73 -31.58
CA ASP A 427 -7.47 -15.45 -32.27
C ASP A 427 -6.47 -16.09 -31.27
N GLY A 428 -6.78 -16.03 -29.97
CA GLY A 428 -5.95 -16.59 -28.90
C GLY A 428 -4.84 -15.66 -28.40
N MET A 429 -4.66 -14.50 -29.01
CA MET A 429 -3.61 -13.54 -28.65
C MET A 429 -4.06 -12.56 -27.57
N VAL A 430 -3.10 -12.08 -26.79
CA VAL A 430 -3.25 -10.89 -25.97
C VAL A 430 -2.42 -9.77 -26.58
N ARG A 431 -3.08 -8.70 -27.02
CA ARG A 431 -2.43 -7.53 -27.60
C ARG A 431 -2.48 -6.35 -26.65
N VAL A 432 -1.41 -5.58 -26.64
CA VAL A 432 -1.27 -4.40 -25.80
C VAL A 432 -1.01 -3.18 -26.67
N PHE A 433 -1.78 -2.12 -26.43
CA PHE A 433 -1.74 -0.87 -27.17
C PHE A 433 -1.57 0.31 -26.21
N THR A 434 -1.09 1.43 -26.74
CA THR A 434 -1.23 2.71 -26.04
C THR A 434 -2.68 3.20 -26.17
N ALA A 435 -3.28 3.64 -25.07
CA ALA A 435 -4.65 4.18 -25.08
C ALA A 435 -4.73 5.64 -25.56
N THR A 436 -3.59 6.24 -25.90
CA THR A 436 -3.51 7.62 -26.42
C THR A 436 -3.60 7.71 -27.93
N ASP A 437 -2.95 6.82 -28.64
CA ASP A 437 -2.80 6.83 -30.11
C ASP A 437 -3.06 5.47 -30.78
N GLY A 438 -3.26 4.41 -29.99
CA GLY A 438 -3.57 3.06 -30.48
C GLY A 438 -2.36 2.30 -31.03
N GLU A 439 -1.12 2.74 -30.74
CA GLU A 439 0.09 2.05 -31.16
C GLU A 439 0.22 0.68 -30.47
N LEU A 440 0.55 -0.36 -31.24
CA LEU A 440 0.78 -1.70 -30.72
C LEU A 440 2.12 -1.74 -29.96
N VAL A 441 2.07 -2.04 -28.67
CA VAL A 441 3.24 -2.06 -27.76
C VAL A 441 3.77 -3.47 -27.58
N ALA A 442 2.89 -4.46 -27.45
CA ALA A 442 3.28 -5.86 -27.26
C ALA A 442 2.22 -6.82 -27.81
N GLN A 443 2.67 -8.02 -28.20
CA GLN A 443 1.80 -9.05 -28.73
C GLN A 443 2.19 -10.42 -28.16
N CYS A 444 1.43 -10.89 -27.18
CA CYS A 444 1.65 -12.19 -26.57
C CYS A 444 1.05 -13.29 -27.46
N PRO A 445 1.83 -14.28 -27.89
CA PRO A 445 1.38 -15.33 -28.82
C PRO A 445 0.35 -16.25 -28.15
N PRO A 446 -0.49 -16.95 -28.96
CA PRO A 446 -1.41 -17.93 -28.40
C PRO A 446 -0.63 -19.07 -27.74
N VAL A 447 -0.98 -19.40 -26.52
CA VAL A 447 -0.55 -20.65 -25.89
C VAL A 447 -1.45 -21.78 -26.38
N GLN A 448 -1.02 -23.06 -26.24
CA GLN A 448 -1.87 -24.21 -26.58
C GLN A 448 -3.05 -24.33 -25.57
N ARG A 449 -3.94 -23.35 -25.58
CA ARG A 449 -5.11 -23.19 -24.73
C ARG A 449 -6.27 -22.61 -25.53
N GLU A 450 -7.48 -22.69 -24.97
CA GLU A 450 -8.66 -22.03 -25.50
C GLU A 450 -8.50 -20.49 -25.42
N ASN A 451 -9.39 -19.74 -26.05
CA ASN A 451 -9.28 -18.30 -26.20
C ASN A 451 -9.27 -17.55 -24.85
N PRO A 452 -8.54 -16.42 -24.74
CA PRO A 452 -8.57 -15.59 -23.55
C PRO A 452 -9.91 -14.87 -23.42
N VAL A 453 -10.53 -14.91 -22.23
CA VAL A 453 -11.86 -14.34 -21.97
C VAL A 453 -11.90 -13.31 -20.84
N SER A 454 -10.82 -13.16 -20.08
CA SER A 454 -10.69 -12.14 -19.04
C SER A 454 -9.24 -11.71 -18.90
N LEU A 455 -9.04 -10.47 -18.47
CA LEU A 455 -7.72 -9.86 -18.32
C LEU A 455 -7.61 -9.12 -16.98
N ALA A 456 -6.41 -9.11 -16.41
CA ALA A 456 -6.03 -8.21 -15.33
C ALA A 456 -4.60 -7.72 -15.50
N TRP A 457 -4.36 -6.46 -15.13
CA TRP A 457 -3.05 -5.84 -15.13
C TRP A 457 -2.38 -5.95 -13.77
N SER A 458 -1.07 -6.22 -13.78
CA SER A 458 -0.23 -5.97 -12.61
C SER A 458 0.16 -4.49 -12.58
N PRO A 459 -0.23 -3.72 -11.55
CA PRO A 459 0.00 -2.27 -11.53
C PRO A 459 1.47 -1.86 -11.59
N TRP A 460 2.35 -2.70 -11.09
CA TRP A 460 3.77 -2.39 -10.88
C TRP A 460 4.73 -3.17 -11.77
N ARG A 461 4.25 -4.24 -12.36
CA ARG A 461 5.04 -5.09 -13.25
C ARG A 461 4.43 -5.00 -14.62
N ARG A 462 5.24 -5.03 -15.66
CA ARG A 462 4.75 -5.10 -17.05
C ARG A 462 4.16 -6.49 -17.36
N HIS A 463 3.32 -6.97 -16.44
CA HIS A 463 2.66 -8.25 -16.55
C HIS A 463 1.17 -8.07 -16.77
N VAL A 464 0.63 -8.91 -17.62
CA VAL A 464 -0.82 -9.06 -17.83
C VAL A 464 -1.17 -10.50 -17.55
N ALA A 465 -2.22 -10.74 -16.79
CA ALA A 465 -2.78 -12.07 -16.67
C ALA A 465 -3.99 -12.21 -17.59
N SER A 466 -4.03 -13.27 -18.37
CA SER A 466 -5.18 -13.67 -19.17
C SER A 466 -5.80 -14.96 -18.63
N ARG A 467 -7.12 -15.00 -18.50
CA ARG A 467 -7.85 -16.22 -18.24
C ARG A 467 -8.44 -16.77 -19.54
N HIS A 468 -8.31 -18.05 -19.76
CA HIS A 468 -8.77 -18.77 -20.93
C HIS A 468 -10.09 -19.53 -20.68
N GLU A 469 -10.81 -19.90 -21.73
CA GLU A 469 -12.10 -20.60 -21.65
C GLU A 469 -12.00 -21.93 -20.90
N ASP A 470 -10.86 -22.63 -21.01
CA ASP A 470 -10.56 -23.86 -20.27
C ASP A 470 -10.33 -23.64 -18.75
N GLY A 471 -10.41 -22.39 -18.31
CA GLY A 471 -10.19 -21.98 -16.93
C GLY A 471 -8.73 -21.75 -16.56
N ALA A 472 -7.77 -22.02 -17.44
CA ALA A 472 -6.36 -21.71 -17.19
C ALA A 472 -6.11 -20.20 -17.15
N VAL A 473 -5.11 -19.80 -16.37
CA VAL A 473 -4.63 -18.42 -16.30
C VAL A 473 -3.17 -18.37 -16.72
N VAL A 474 -2.85 -17.49 -17.65
CA VAL A 474 -1.48 -17.26 -18.12
C VAL A 474 -1.05 -15.87 -17.68
N VAL A 475 0.10 -15.78 -17.05
CA VAL A 475 0.73 -14.49 -16.71
C VAL A 475 1.81 -14.21 -17.76
N TRP A 476 1.72 -13.08 -18.41
CA TRP A 476 2.58 -12.63 -19.51
C TRP A 476 3.56 -11.57 -19.04
N ASP A 477 4.79 -11.66 -19.45
CA ASP A 477 5.76 -10.57 -19.40
C ASP A 477 5.73 -9.83 -20.75
N LEU A 478 5.36 -8.56 -20.71
CA LEU A 478 5.23 -7.74 -21.93
C LEU A 478 6.56 -7.30 -22.53
N GLN A 479 7.65 -7.40 -21.80
CA GLN A 479 8.97 -7.07 -22.33
C GLN A 479 9.54 -8.22 -23.16
N THR A 480 9.29 -9.45 -22.75
CA THR A 480 9.76 -10.66 -23.44
C THR A 480 8.67 -11.28 -24.32
N GLU A 481 7.45 -10.76 -24.25
CA GLU A 481 6.25 -11.27 -24.95
C GLU A 481 6.03 -12.77 -24.72
N SER A 482 6.40 -13.25 -23.53
CA SER A 482 6.37 -14.67 -23.18
C SER A 482 5.60 -14.93 -21.89
N ALA A 483 5.12 -16.17 -21.74
CA ALA A 483 4.44 -16.59 -20.52
C ALA A 483 5.44 -16.76 -19.37
N VAL A 484 5.22 -16.04 -18.27
CA VAL A 484 5.96 -16.20 -17.01
C VAL A 484 5.56 -17.49 -16.32
N CYS A 485 4.26 -17.73 -16.24
CA CYS A 485 3.70 -18.95 -15.68
C CYS A 485 2.32 -19.27 -16.24
N VAL A 486 1.93 -20.53 -16.12
CA VAL A 486 0.59 -21.03 -16.47
C VAL A 486 -0.01 -21.67 -15.21
N ILE A 487 -1.13 -21.12 -14.78
CA ILE A 487 -1.87 -21.59 -13.58
C ILE A 487 -3.07 -22.40 -14.05
N SER A 488 -3.22 -23.62 -13.53
CA SER A 488 -4.40 -24.45 -13.78
C SER A 488 -5.18 -24.59 -12.47
N PRO A 489 -6.22 -23.77 -12.25
CA PRO A 489 -6.89 -23.69 -10.95
C PRO A 489 -7.82 -24.87 -10.64
N GLY A 490 -8.06 -25.78 -11.58
CA GLY A 490 -8.83 -27.00 -11.39
C GLY A 490 -10.35 -26.81 -11.50
N GLY A 491 -10.81 -25.75 -12.16
CA GLY A 491 -12.24 -25.49 -12.42
C GLY A 491 -12.45 -24.22 -13.25
N GLN A 492 -13.68 -24.00 -13.69
CA GLN A 492 -14.03 -22.74 -14.36
C GLN A 492 -13.93 -21.57 -13.38
N SER A 493 -13.21 -20.55 -13.77
CA SER A 493 -13.07 -19.28 -13.09
C SER A 493 -13.72 -18.19 -13.96
N ASP A 494 -14.30 -17.14 -13.38
CA ASP A 494 -14.97 -16.13 -14.19
C ASP A 494 -14.19 -14.81 -14.27
N THR A 495 -13.50 -14.42 -13.21
CA THR A 495 -12.76 -13.17 -13.15
C THR A 495 -11.47 -13.31 -12.36
N LEU A 496 -10.53 -12.42 -12.65
CA LEU A 496 -9.24 -12.32 -11.98
C LEU A 496 -8.91 -10.85 -11.69
N ALA A 497 -8.13 -10.63 -10.66
CA ALA A 497 -7.63 -9.30 -10.31
C ALA A 497 -6.22 -9.40 -9.68
N PHE A 498 -5.34 -8.47 -10.04
CA PHE A 498 -4.10 -8.26 -9.31
C PHE A 498 -4.32 -7.36 -8.10
N SER A 499 -3.53 -7.58 -7.06
CA SER A 499 -3.36 -6.64 -5.96
C SER A 499 -2.71 -5.34 -6.44
N ALA A 500 -2.93 -4.22 -5.75
CA ALA A 500 -2.34 -2.93 -6.11
C ALA A 500 -0.81 -2.93 -5.98
N ASP A 501 -0.24 -3.82 -5.16
CA ASP A 501 1.21 -4.05 -5.07
C ASP A 501 1.73 -5.04 -6.12
N GLY A 502 0.87 -5.61 -6.97
CA GLY A 502 1.20 -6.55 -8.03
C GLY A 502 1.77 -7.91 -7.56
N ARG A 503 1.75 -8.18 -6.26
CA ARG A 503 2.30 -9.42 -5.69
C ARG A 503 1.35 -10.60 -5.78
N TRP A 504 0.04 -10.31 -5.74
CA TRP A 504 -0.99 -11.32 -5.62
C TRP A 504 -1.95 -11.28 -6.81
N LEU A 505 -2.34 -12.44 -7.25
CA LEU A 505 -3.38 -12.62 -8.24
C LEU A 505 -4.53 -13.39 -7.61
N ALA A 506 -5.70 -12.77 -7.49
CA ALA A 506 -6.91 -13.39 -6.99
C ALA A 506 -7.80 -13.87 -8.13
N LEU A 507 -8.36 -15.04 -7.99
CA LEU A 507 -9.36 -15.59 -8.92
C LEU A 507 -10.41 -16.43 -8.19
N THR A 508 -11.62 -16.44 -8.71
CA THR A 508 -12.71 -17.23 -8.18
C THR A 508 -12.86 -18.55 -8.96
N VAL A 509 -13.00 -19.66 -8.24
CA VAL A 509 -13.21 -20.99 -8.83
C VAL A 509 -14.38 -21.67 -8.12
N GLY A 510 -15.51 -21.75 -8.78
CA GLY A 510 -16.74 -22.20 -8.14
C GLY A 510 -17.09 -21.30 -6.95
N ASN A 511 -17.17 -21.85 -5.75
CA ASN A 511 -17.43 -21.10 -4.52
C ASN A 511 -16.15 -20.79 -3.69
N ARG A 512 -15.00 -20.92 -4.31
CA ARG A 512 -13.70 -20.68 -3.66
C ARG A 512 -13.00 -19.48 -4.26
N LEU A 513 -12.24 -18.79 -3.42
CA LEU A 513 -11.29 -17.76 -3.81
C LEU A 513 -9.87 -18.34 -3.71
N HIS A 514 -9.16 -18.36 -4.81
CA HIS A 514 -7.75 -18.73 -4.86
C HIS A 514 -6.89 -17.47 -4.99
N VAL A 515 -5.81 -17.41 -4.24
CA VAL A 515 -4.82 -16.34 -4.34
C VAL A 515 -3.46 -16.96 -4.68
N TYR A 516 -2.84 -16.45 -5.72
CA TYR A 516 -1.55 -16.88 -6.23
C TYR A 516 -0.52 -15.77 -6.07
N ASP A 517 0.74 -16.14 -5.91
CA ASP A 517 1.85 -15.20 -6.01
C ASP A 517 2.21 -14.87 -7.48
N ALA A 518 3.13 -13.94 -7.67
CA ALA A 518 3.58 -13.54 -9.00
C ALA A 518 4.29 -14.64 -9.80
N ARG A 519 4.65 -15.77 -9.17
CA ARG A 519 5.26 -16.95 -9.82
C ARG A 519 4.24 -18.03 -10.15
N GLY A 520 2.97 -17.81 -9.82
CA GLY A 520 1.88 -18.76 -10.05
C GLY A 520 1.75 -19.85 -8.99
N ALA A 521 2.44 -19.73 -7.85
CA ALA A 521 2.23 -20.63 -6.72
C ALA A 521 0.96 -20.23 -5.96
N ARG A 522 0.07 -21.20 -5.67
CA ARG A 522 -1.14 -20.95 -4.91
C ARG A 522 -0.81 -20.77 -3.43
N VAL A 523 -0.96 -19.54 -2.95
CA VAL A 523 -0.63 -19.13 -1.59
C VAL A 523 -1.82 -19.27 -0.64
N ARG A 524 -3.05 -19.00 -1.15
CA ARG A 524 -4.29 -19.05 -0.36
C ARG A 524 -5.40 -19.74 -1.14
N ASP A 525 -6.29 -20.40 -0.41
CA ASP A 525 -7.46 -21.09 -0.95
C ASP A 525 -8.58 -21.00 0.10
N PHE A 526 -9.55 -20.13 -0.15
CA PHE A 526 -10.63 -19.83 0.79
C PHE A 526 -11.99 -20.24 0.23
N GLN A 527 -12.87 -20.72 1.10
CA GLN A 527 -14.28 -20.85 0.76
C GLN A 527 -14.95 -19.48 0.87
N ALA A 528 -15.23 -18.84 -0.28
CA ALA A 528 -15.81 -17.51 -0.31
C ALA A 528 -17.27 -17.46 0.14
N TRP A 529 -18.04 -18.54 -0.14
CA TRP A 529 -19.42 -18.71 0.36
C TRP A 529 -19.78 -20.20 0.53
N PRO A 530 -20.78 -20.54 1.40
CA PRO A 530 -21.14 -21.92 1.64
C PRO A 530 -21.62 -22.63 0.37
N ALA A 531 -21.11 -23.84 0.12
CA ALA A 531 -21.65 -24.69 -0.91
C ALA A 531 -23.05 -25.18 -0.48
N LYS A 532 -24.09 -24.70 -1.15
CA LYS A 532 -25.43 -25.26 -0.94
C LYS A 532 -25.45 -26.65 -1.51
N LYS A 533 -25.71 -27.70 -0.67
CA LYS A 533 -26.02 -29.06 -1.13
C LYS A 533 -27.26 -29.01 -2.03
N GLY A 534 -27.08 -29.19 -3.35
CA GLY A 534 -28.17 -29.38 -4.31
C GLY A 534 -28.97 -28.12 -4.68
N GLY A 535 -28.41 -26.92 -4.60
CA GLY A 535 -29.16 -25.68 -4.77
C GLY A 535 -28.99 -24.97 -6.10
N MET A 536 -29.96 -25.09 -7.01
CA MET A 536 -30.35 -23.98 -7.86
C MET A 536 -30.78 -22.81 -6.98
N LEU A 537 -30.33 -21.59 -7.32
CA LEU A 537 -30.97 -20.36 -6.80
C LEU A 537 -32.49 -20.49 -7.06
N ARG A 538 -33.34 -19.87 -6.23
CA ARG A 538 -34.78 -19.74 -6.45
C ARG A 538 -35.18 -19.28 -7.86
N THR A 539 -34.23 -18.75 -8.62
CA THR A 539 -34.33 -18.24 -10.00
C THR A 539 -33.92 -19.22 -11.08
N GLY A 540 -33.54 -20.49 -10.75
CA GLY A 540 -33.12 -21.47 -11.77
C GLY A 540 -31.77 -21.27 -12.42
N VAL A 541 -31.00 -20.23 -12.02
CA VAL A 541 -29.67 -19.89 -12.56
C VAL A 541 -28.60 -20.63 -11.77
N LYS A 542 -27.62 -21.26 -12.47
CA LYS A 542 -26.42 -21.79 -11.82
C LYS A 542 -25.71 -20.65 -11.09
N ALA A 543 -25.34 -20.86 -9.83
CA ALA A 543 -24.56 -19.92 -9.04
C ALA A 543 -23.13 -19.85 -9.63
N THR A 544 -22.92 -18.95 -10.58
CA THR A 544 -21.59 -18.63 -11.10
C THR A 544 -20.95 -17.57 -10.21
N PRO A 545 -19.62 -17.67 -9.94
CA PRO A 545 -18.91 -16.61 -9.25
C PRO A 545 -18.93 -15.34 -10.10
N GLY A 546 -19.08 -14.19 -9.45
CA GLY A 546 -19.03 -12.87 -10.10
C GLY A 546 -17.65 -12.24 -10.03
N PRO A 547 -17.57 -10.93 -10.32
CA PRO A 547 -16.33 -10.18 -10.32
C PRO A 547 -15.60 -10.22 -8.96
N VAL A 548 -14.26 -10.19 -9.06
CA VAL A 548 -13.33 -10.09 -7.92
C VAL A 548 -12.47 -8.84 -8.10
N THR A 549 -12.16 -8.15 -7.02
CA THR A 549 -11.19 -7.06 -6.99
C THR A 549 -10.53 -6.98 -5.62
N PHE A 550 -9.29 -6.51 -5.57
CA PHE A 550 -8.67 -6.15 -4.30
C PHE A 550 -9.25 -4.83 -3.80
N THR A 551 -9.34 -4.70 -2.49
CA THR A 551 -9.63 -3.41 -1.90
C THR A 551 -8.43 -2.50 -2.07
N PRO A 552 -8.62 -1.20 -2.15
CA PRO A 552 -7.51 -0.29 -2.12
C PRO A 552 -6.62 -0.59 -0.88
N GLY A 553 -5.27 -0.71 -1.06
CA GLY A 553 -4.30 -1.12 -0.02
C GLY A 553 -4.17 -2.63 0.20
N ASP A 554 -4.79 -3.46 -0.65
CA ASP A 554 -4.58 -4.92 -0.75
C ASP A 554 -4.86 -5.76 0.50
N ARG A 555 -5.52 -5.18 1.52
CA ARG A 555 -5.82 -5.90 2.77
C ARG A 555 -6.91 -6.96 2.65
N HIS A 556 -7.83 -6.74 1.73
CA HIS A 556 -9.00 -7.58 1.54
C HIS A 556 -9.27 -7.80 0.06
N VAL A 557 -10.07 -8.79 -0.21
CA VAL A 557 -10.58 -9.06 -1.54
C VAL A 557 -12.10 -8.94 -1.51
N LEU A 558 -12.66 -8.13 -2.41
CA LEU A 558 -14.10 -8.09 -2.66
C LEU A 558 -14.44 -9.16 -3.68
N VAL A 559 -15.39 -10.01 -3.36
CA VAL A 559 -15.86 -11.12 -4.20
C VAL A 559 -17.37 -11.03 -4.35
N ALA A 560 -17.84 -10.94 -5.58
CA ALA A 560 -19.26 -11.13 -5.85
C ALA A 560 -19.58 -12.63 -5.85
N CYS A 561 -20.40 -13.03 -4.89
CA CYS A 561 -20.72 -14.42 -4.63
C CYS A 561 -21.94 -14.88 -5.40
N GLY A 562 -21.97 -16.16 -5.77
CA GLY A 562 -23.13 -16.76 -6.44
C GLY A 562 -24.42 -16.82 -5.61
N ASP A 563 -24.39 -16.40 -4.35
CA ASP A 563 -25.56 -16.25 -3.47
C ASP A 563 -26.16 -14.84 -3.52
N SER A 564 -25.82 -14.05 -4.52
CA SER A 564 -26.23 -12.65 -4.68
C SER A 564 -25.75 -11.74 -3.53
N SER A 565 -24.59 -11.99 -2.97
CA SER A 565 -23.92 -11.10 -2.04
C SER A 565 -22.54 -10.69 -2.58
N VAL A 566 -22.03 -9.54 -2.15
CA VAL A 566 -20.60 -9.22 -2.26
C VAL A 566 -19.98 -9.34 -0.88
N ARG A 567 -18.90 -10.08 -0.78
CA ARG A 567 -18.18 -10.27 0.48
C ARG A 567 -16.80 -9.68 0.41
N GLN A 568 -16.43 -9.01 1.48
CA GLN A 568 -15.07 -8.60 1.72
C GLN A 568 -14.39 -9.66 2.57
N LEU A 569 -13.35 -10.29 2.02
CA LEU A 569 -12.59 -11.34 2.69
C LEU A 569 -11.23 -10.79 3.11
N ASN A 570 -10.85 -11.04 4.36
CA ASN A 570 -9.51 -10.72 4.85
C ASN A 570 -8.47 -11.76 4.39
N ALA A 571 -7.20 -11.56 4.74
CA ALA A 571 -6.10 -12.46 4.41
C ALA A 571 -6.28 -13.91 4.92
N HIS A 572 -7.21 -14.16 5.84
CA HIS A 572 -7.56 -15.47 6.37
C HIS A 572 -8.83 -16.07 5.74
N GLY A 573 -9.40 -15.39 4.74
CA GLY A 573 -10.64 -15.81 4.08
C GLY A 573 -11.90 -15.62 4.92
N GLN A 574 -11.82 -14.89 6.03
CA GLN A 574 -12.98 -14.56 6.83
C GLN A 574 -13.74 -13.40 6.20
N SER A 575 -15.05 -13.48 6.15
CA SER A 575 -15.88 -12.39 5.67
C SER A 575 -15.98 -11.31 6.75
N VAL A 576 -15.34 -10.17 6.50
CA VAL A 576 -15.38 -9.00 7.40
C VAL A 576 -16.55 -8.06 7.09
N MET A 577 -17.08 -8.13 5.86
CA MET A 577 -18.24 -7.38 5.42
C MET A 577 -19.04 -8.19 4.40
N THR A 578 -20.37 -8.05 4.44
CA THR A 578 -21.26 -8.66 3.45
C THR A 578 -22.26 -7.61 2.96
N LEU A 579 -22.31 -7.40 1.65
CA LEU A 579 -23.23 -6.50 0.97
C LEU A 579 -24.35 -7.33 0.33
N PRO A 580 -25.58 -7.28 0.85
CA PRO A 580 -26.67 -8.09 0.32
C PRO A 580 -27.25 -7.49 -0.96
N HIS A 581 -27.55 -8.35 -1.93
CA HIS A 581 -28.21 -7.99 -3.18
C HIS A 581 -29.39 -8.94 -3.45
N HIS A 582 -30.32 -8.50 -4.26
CA HIS A 582 -31.48 -9.32 -4.66
C HIS A 582 -31.25 -10.09 -5.97
N GLN A 583 -30.27 -9.65 -6.76
CA GLN A 583 -29.91 -10.19 -8.07
C GLN A 583 -28.40 -10.37 -8.17
N VAL A 584 -27.95 -11.07 -9.22
CA VAL A 584 -26.55 -11.33 -9.49
C VAL A 584 -25.79 -10.03 -9.70
N VAL A 585 -24.63 -9.90 -9.08
CA VAL A 585 -23.72 -8.79 -9.26
C VAL A 585 -22.83 -9.05 -10.48
N LEU A 586 -22.87 -8.15 -11.45
CA LEU A 586 -22.21 -8.30 -12.75
C LEU A 586 -20.93 -7.50 -12.86
N SER A 587 -20.83 -6.41 -12.12
CA SER A 587 -19.67 -5.52 -12.10
C SER A 587 -19.40 -4.99 -10.70
N LEU A 588 -18.13 -4.72 -10.43
CA LEU A 588 -17.64 -4.31 -9.13
C LEU A 588 -16.47 -3.34 -9.32
N ALA A 589 -16.52 -2.23 -8.63
CA ALA A 589 -15.45 -1.24 -8.56
C ALA A 589 -15.40 -0.62 -7.17
N CYS A 590 -14.23 -0.16 -6.75
CA CYS A 590 -14.09 0.49 -5.45
C CYS A 590 -13.06 1.63 -5.50
N THR A 591 -13.25 2.58 -4.59
CA THR A 591 -12.33 3.67 -4.29
C THR A 591 -11.95 3.62 -2.81
N GLU A 592 -11.12 4.55 -2.35
CA GLU A 592 -10.82 4.72 -0.92
C GLU A 592 -12.07 4.99 -0.08
N ASP A 593 -13.11 5.57 -0.65
CA ASP A 593 -14.27 6.05 0.09
C ASP A 593 -15.48 5.12 0.00
N LEU A 594 -15.63 4.37 -1.10
CA LEU A 594 -16.85 3.59 -1.35
C LEU A 594 -16.66 2.40 -2.30
N VAL A 595 -17.65 1.51 -2.28
CA VAL A 595 -17.78 0.38 -3.19
C VAL A 595 -18.99 0.58 -4.09
N ALA A 596 -18.83 0.39 -5.40
CA ALA A 596 -19.92 0.38 -6.37
C ALA A 596 -20.14 -1.04 -6.90
N THR A 597 -21.40 -1.45 -6.92
CA THR A 597 -21.81 -2.79 -7.40
C THR A 597 -22.91 -2.64 -8.46
N GLY A 598 -22.67 -3.18 -9.64
CA GLY A 598 -23.63 -3.23 -10.73
C GLY A 598 -24.35 -4.57 -10.78
N CYS A 599 -25.67 -4.57 -10.79
CA CYS A 599 -26.50 -5.75 -10.68
C CYS A 599 -27.35 -6.01 -11.92
N GLN A 600 -27.76 -7.25 -12.09
CA GLN A 600 -28.61 -7.68 -13.21
C GLN A 600 -30.00 -6.98 -13.22
N ASP A 601 -30.40 -6.36 -12.10
CA ASP A 601 -31.63 -5.55 -12.02
C ASP A 601 -31.51 -4.15 -12.64
N GLY A 602 -30.42 -3.86 -13.37
CA GLY A 602 -30.15 -2.56 -13.97
C GLY A 602 -29.75 -1.48 -12.97
N GLN A 603 -29.44 -1.83 -11.73
CA GLN A 603 -29.09 -0.85 -10.71
C GLN A 603 -27.59 -0.91 -10.36
N VAL A 604 -27.03 0.25 -10.11
CA VAL A 604 -25.75 0.42 -9.42
C VAL A 604 -26.03 0.84 -7.98
N ARG A 605 -25.42 0.12 -7.05
CA ARG A 605 -25.52 0.40 -5.61
C ARG A 605 -24.17 0.87 -5.10
N PHE A 606 -24.20 1.91 -4.27
CA PHE A 606 -23.03 2.49 -3.62
C PHE A 606 -23.06 2.16 -2.14
N TRP A 607 -21.94 1.66 -1.62
CA TRP A 607 -21.82 1.17 -0.28
C TRP A 607 -20.65 1.83 0.43
N SER A 608 -20.80 2.11 1.72
CA SER A 608 -19.65 2.46 2.56
C SER A 608 -18.84 1.23 2.92
N TRP A 609 -17.60 1.43 3.32
CA TRP A 609 -16.72 0.36 3.84
C TRP A 609 -17.21 -0.29 5.15
N GLN A 610 -18.27 0.25 5.78
CA GLN A 610 -18.97 -0.35 6.92
C GLN A 610 -20.17 -1.22 6.49
N GLY A 611 -20.35 -1.42 5.18
CA GLY A 611 -21.43 -2.23 4.62
C GLY A 611 -22.81 -1.54 4.58
N ARG A 612 -22.85 -0.22 4.82
CA ARG A 612 -24.09 0.55 4.72
C ARG A 612 -24.38 0.92 3.25
N LEU A 613 -25.59 0.64 2.78
CA LEU A 613 -26.06 1.13 1.48
C LEU A 613 -26.22 2.66 1.56
N LEU A 614 -25.44 3.37 0.75
CA LEU A 614 -25.45 4.82 0.68
C LEU A 614 -26.47 5.32 -0.35
N ARG A 615 -26.46 4.72 -1.53
CA ARG A 615 -27.29 5.14 -2.67
C ARG A 615 -27.55 3.97 -3.61
N ARG A 616 -28.62 4.05 -4.38
CA ARG A 616 -28.88 3.20 -5.53
C ARG A 616 -29.36 4.03 -6.71
N THR A 617 -28.93 3.67 -7.91
CA THR A 617 -29.27 4.37 -9.14
C THR A 617 -29.63 3.35 -10.21
N GLY A 618 -30.76 3.53 -10.87
CA GLY A 618 -31.18 2.68 -11.98
C GLY A 618 -30.65 3.24 -13.31
N TYR A 619 -30.11 2.37 -14.15
CA TYR A 619 -29.62 2.68 -15.50
C TYR A 619 -30.49 2.08 -16.59
N GLY A 620 -31.50 1.31 -16.23
CA GLY A 620 -32.41 0.63 -17.16
C GLY A 620 -31.90 -0.75 -17.51
N GLU A 621 -30.76 -0.82 -18.19
CA GLU A 621 -30.10 -2.04 -18.60
C GLU A 621 -29.01 -2.50 -17.60
N PRO A 622 -28.65 -3.81 -17.58
CA PRO A 622 -27.66 -4.36 -16.65
C PRO A 622 -26.27 -3.72 -16.83
N PRO A 623 -25.68 -3.09 -15.79
CA PRO A 623 -24.35 -2.49 -15.84
C PRO A 623 -23.24 -3.56 -15.90
N ARG A 624 -22.54 -3.65 -17.02
CA ARG A 624 -21.49 -4.65 -17.29
C ARG A 624 -20.12 -4.19 -16.86
N HIS A 625 -19.81 -2.90 -16.97
CA HIS A 625 -18.54 -2.33 -16.57
C HIS A 625 -18.77 -1.08 -15.73
N LEU A 626 -17.97 -0.96 -14.68
CA LEU A 626 -17.89 0.19 -13.80
C LEU A 626 -16.44 0.68 -13.77
N ALA A 627 -16.23 1.97 -13.92
CA ALA A 627 -14.91 2.59 -13.79
C ALA A 627 -15.03 3.90 -13.02
N PHE A 628 -14.22 4.06 -11.96
CA PHE A 628 -14.06 5.33 -11.28
C PHE A 628 -12.97 6.15 -11.96
N SER A 629 -13.14 7.45 -12.04
CA SER A 629 -12.07 8.37 -12.39
C SER A 629 -11.12 8.53 -11.20
N ASN A 630 -9.81 8.62 -11.48
CA ASN A 630 -8.80 8.93 -10.46
C ASN A 630 -8.71 10.44 -10.18
N ASP A 631 -9.10 11.27 -11.16
CA ASP A 631 -8.93 12.73 -11.11
C ASP A 631 -10.20 13.47 -10.66
N PHE A 632 -11.37 12.86 -10.90
CA PHE A 632 -12.68 13.46 -10.64
C PHE A 632 -13.57 12.53 -9.81
N PRO A 633 -14.52 13.06 -9.01
CA PRO A 633 -15.49 12.25 -8.29
C PRO A 633 -16.58 11.70 -9.24
N VAL A 634 -16.19 10.97 -10.27
CA VAL A 634 -17.06 10.50 -11.36
C VAL A 634 -16.98 8.99 -11.49
N LEU A 635 -18.14 8.37 -11.68
CA LEU A 635 -18.27 6.96 -12.09
C LEU A 635 -18.79 6.90 -13.52
N ALA A 636 -18.09 6.15 -14.38
CA ALA A 636 -18.60 5.73 -15.67
C ALA A 636 -19.19 4.32 -15.58
N VAL A 637 -20.33 4.13 -16.22
CA VAL A 637 -21.11 2.88 -16.25
C VAL A 637 -21.37 2.51 -17.70
N ALA A 638 -20.92 1.37 -18.17
CA ALA A 638 -21.30 0.82 -19.46
C ALA A 638 -22.30 -0.33 -19.25
N ASP A 639 -23.48 -0.20 -19.84
CA ASP A 639 -24.55 -1.19 -19.78
C ASP A 639 -24.42 -2.29 -20.85
N GLU A 640 -25.30 -3.27 -20.82
CA GLU A 640 -25.29 -4.41 -21.73
C GLU A 640 -25.55 -4.04 -23.20
N GLU A 641 -26.28 -2.95 -23.44
CA GLU A 641 -26.60 -2.46 -24.79
C GLU A 641 -25.51 -1.54 -25.38
N GLY A 642 -24.50 -1.18 -24.58
CA GLY A 642 -23.37 -0.35 -24.98
C GLY A 642 -23.58 1.14 -24.73
N THR A 643 -24.57 1.52 -23.90
CA THR A 643 -24.67 2.91 -23.45
C THR A 643 -23.68 3.15 -22.32
N VAL A 644 -22.87 4.19 -22.44
CA VAL A 644 -21.95 4.63 -21.40
C VAL A 644 -22.51 5.90 -20.77
N THR A 645 -22.71 5.86 -19.46
CA THR A 645 -23.20 7.00 -18.67
C THR A 645 -22.14 7.42 -17.67
N CYS A 646 -21.75 8.70 -17.67
CA CYS A 646 -20.93 9.30 -16.61
C CYS A 646 -21.81 9.94 -15.55
N ARG A 647 -21.42 9.77 -14.28
CA ARG A 647 -22.13 10.31 -13.13
C ARG A 647 -21.19 10.98 -12.16
N ASP A 648 -21.46 12.23 -11.82
CA ASP A 648 -20.85 12.93 -10.70
C ASP A 648 -21.38 12.38 -9.37
N LEU A 649 -20.48 11.91 -8.54
CA LEU A 649 -20.80 11.33 -7.23
C LEU A 649 -21.17 12.41 -6.21
N THR A 650 -20.76 13.66 -6.44
CA THR A 650 -21.00 14.81 -5.56
C THR A 650 -22.38 15.41 -5.78
N SER A 651 -22.64 15.89 -6.99
CA SER A 651 -23.91 16.54 -7.33
C SER A 651 -25.01 15.55 -7.72
N GLY A 652 -24.62 14.34 -8.14
CA GLY A 652 -25.52 13.35 -8.71
C GLY A 652 -25.93 13.64 -10.17
N LYS A 653 -25.35 14.66 -10.80
CA LYS A 653 -25.54 14.94 -12.23
C LYS A 653 -25.05 13.73 -13.05
N SER A 654 -25.75 13.43 -14.11
CA SER A 654 -25.40 12.33 -15.00
C SER A 654 -25.79 12.62 -16.42
N SER A 655 -24.98 12.16 -17.37
CA SER A 655 -25.24 12.25 -18.79
C SER A 655 -24.78 11.00 -19.52
N VAL A 656 -25.36 10.74 -20.68
CA VAL A 656 -24.86 9.72 -21.60
C VAL A 656 -23.58 10.25 -22.24
N ALA A 657 -22.48 9.53 -22.03
CA ALA A 657 -21.15 9.93 -22.47
C ALA A 657 -20.71 9.23 -23.77
N ALA A 658 -21.29 8.07 -24.08
CA ALA A 658 -21.05 7.37 -25.35
C ALA A 658 -22.17 6.37 -25.67
N LYS A 659 -22.31 6.05 -26.96
CA LYS A 659 -23.11 4.91 -27.43
C LYS A 659 -22.25 4.04 -28.32
N LEU A 660 -22.00 2.81 -27.90
CA LEU A 660 -21.16 1.84 -28.60
C LEU A 660 -22.00 1.10 -29.64
N GLY A 661 -21.38 0.73 -30.74
CA GLY A 661 -22.05 -0.04 -31.81
C GLY A 661 -22.34 -1.49 -31.49
N SER A 662 -21.82 -2.00 -30.35
CA SER A 662 -22.05 -3.37 -29.88
C SER A 662 -21.77 -3.49 -28.38
N ARG A 663 -21.97 -4.70 -27.80
CA ARG A 663 -21.72 -4.96 -26.37
C ARG A 663 -20.32 -4.53 -25.92
N PRO A 664 -20.22 -3.86 -24.76
CA PRO A 664 -18.94 -3.43 -24.22
C PRO A 664 -18.06 -4.63 -23.83
N ALA A 665 -16.79 -4.56 -24.17
CA ALA A 665 -15.73 -5.47 -23.72
C ALA A 665 -14.88 -4.87 -22.60
N GLY A 666 -14.91 -3.54 -22.45
CA GLY A 666 -14.20 -2.81 -21.41
C GLY A 666 -14.52 -1.32 -21.39
N LEU A 667 -14.26 -0.70 -20.23
CA LEU A 667 -14.42 0.73 -19.98
C LEU A 667 -13.37 1.16 -18.96
N ALA A 668 -12.64 2.24 -19.23
CA ALA A 668 -11.72 2.82 -18.26
C ALA A 668 -11.45 4.30 -18.54
N PHE A 669 -11.17 5.07 -17.48
CA PHE A 669 -10.67 6.45 -17.60
C PHE A 669 -9.18 6.46 -17.89
N LEU A 670 -8.71 7.43 -18.67
CA LEU A 670 -7.30 7.69 -18.88
C LEU A 670 -6.66 8.31 -17.63
N GLU A 671 -5.40 7.96 -17.34
CA GLU A 671 -4.68 8.44 -16.16
C GLU A 671 -4.44 9.96 -16.12
N ASN A 672 -4.55 10.63 -17.26
CA ASN A 672 -4.35 12.08 -17.39
C ASN A 672 -5.64 12.90 -17.29
N GLY A 673 -6.77 12.27 -16.94
CA GLY A 673 -8.05 12.94 -16.84
C GLY A 673 -8.62 13.52 -18.14
N THR A 674 -8.01 13.22 -19.33
CA THR A 674 -8.41 13.84 -20.61
C THR A 674 -9.55 13.11 -21.31
N GLY A 675 -10.04 12.01 -20.78
CA GLY A 675 -11.09 11.23 -21.40
C GLY A 675 -11.19 9.81 -20.87
N PHE A 676 -11.93 8.99 -21.59
CA PHE A 676 -12.06 7.57 -21.29
C PHE A 676 -11.98 6.74 -22.58
N VAL A 677 -11.67 5.46 -22.41
CA VAL A 677 -11.56 4.49 -23.50
C VAL A 677 -12.63 3.43 -23.31
N THR A 678 -13.25 3.06 -24.41
CA THR A 678 -14.17 1.95 -24.49
C THR A 678 -13.72 0.94 -25.52
N GLY A 679 -14.09 -0.31 -25.32
CA GLY A 679 -13.97 -1.30 -26.35
C GLY A 679 -15.22 -2.15 -26.47
N THR A 680 -15.44 -2.64 -27.67
CA THR A 680 -16.58 -3.48 -28.02
C THR A 680 -16.14 -4.91 -28.24
N ARG A 681 -17.07 -5.86 -28.16
CA ARG A 681 -16.79 -7.27 -28.49
C ARG A 681 -16.44 -7.50 -29.96
N THR A 682 -16.80 -6.58 -30.85
CA THR A 682 -16.37 -6.60 -32.25
C THR A 682 -14.92 -6.18 -32.46
N GLY A 683 -14.25 -5.71 -31.39
CA GLY A 683 -12.86 -5.33 -31.39
C GLY A 683 -12.57 -3.88 -31.72
N VAL A 684 -13.61 -3.05 -31.82
CA VAL A 684 -13.44 -1.61 -32.01
C VAL A 684 -13.10 -0.97 -30.66
N ILE A 685 -11.95 -0.29 -30.61
CA ILE A 685 -11.49 0.47 -29.45
C ILE A 685 -11.60 1.95 -29.77
N GLU A 686 -12.32 2.69 -28.93
CA GLU A 686 -12.64 4.10 -29.14
C GLU A 686 -12.21 4.93 -27.96
N ARG A 687 -11.73 6.13 -28.23
CA ARG A 687 -11.44 7.17 -27.24
C ARG A 687 -12.50 8.27 -27.30
N TRP A 688 -12.94 8.69 -26.13
CA TRP A 688 -13.99 9.67 -25.94
C TRP A 688 -13.50 10.83 -25.06
N ALA A 689 -13.94 12.05 -25.36
CA ALA A 689 -13.77 13.19 -24.49
C ALA A 689 -14.63 13.04 -23.22
N LEU A 690 -14.28 13.76 -22.19
CA LEU A 690 -15.16 13.87 -21.03
C LEU A 690 -16.36 14.74 -21.38
N PRO A 691 -17.54 14.49 -20.79
CA PRO A 691 -18.65 15.46 -20.82
C PRO A 691 -18.19 16.82 -20.26
N ASP A 692 -18.58 17.93 -20.90
CA ASP A 692 -18.15 19.30 -20.57
C ASP A 692 -18.32 19.64 -19.07
N TRP A 693 -19.38 19.16 -18.45
CA TRP A 693 -19.63 19.39 -17.02
C TRP A 693 -18.60 18.73 -16.08
N ILE A 694 -17.84 17.72 -16.56
CA ILE A 694 -16.75 17.11 -15.78
C ILE A 694 -15.51 18.02 -15.80
N GLU A 695 -15.23 18.65 -16.93
CA GLU A 695 -14.12 19.62 -17.04
C GLU A 695 -14.36 20.85 -16.14
N GLU A 696 -15.62 21.27 -15.99
CA GLU A 696 -16.00 22.35 -15.06
C GLU A 696 -15.72 22.00 -13.60
N LEU A 697 -15.75 20.72 -13.20
CA LEU A 697 -15.40 20.28 -11.83
C LEU A 697 -13.90 20.50 -11.52
N GLY A 698 -13.03 20.45 -12.52
CA GLY A 698 -11.59 20.67 -12.38
C GLY A 698 -11.19 22.15 -12.31
N GLY A 699 -12.03 23.06 -12.81
CA GLY A 699 -11.78 24.52 -12.84
C GLY A 699 -12.20 25.26 -11.56
N ALA A 700 -12.85 24.60 -10.62
CA ALA A 700 -13.38 25.19 -9.38
C ALA A 700 -12.55 24.87 -8.12
N SER A 701 -11.31 24.33 -8.27
CA SER A 701 -10.42 23.97 -7.15
C SER A 701 -9.25 24.94 -6.98
#